data_818fa38c94dc498c7c7149ee58f7023c
#
_entry.id   818fa38c94dc498c7c7149ee58f7023c
#
_cell.length_a   1.000
_cell.length_b   1.000
_cell.length_c   1.000
_cell.angle_alpha   90.00
_cell.angle_beta   90.00
_cell.angle_gamma   90.00
#
_symmetry.space_group_name_H-M   'P 1'
#
loop_
_entity.id
_entity.type
_entity.pdbx_description
1 polymer ?
#
loop_
_entity_poly.entity_id
_entity_poly.type
_entity_poly.pdbx_seq_one_letter_code
_entity_poly.pdbx_strand_id
1 'polypeptide(L)'
;MKLSISFSLLFLAFFFPLLGFGQENKATLEEYLKQHPKSPKDYLVSKFKNYPIVLLGEDHAVKENLDFVKSIIPDLYKAGVYNLCMEFGAFEKQKELDELLNSDKFDERKAKDMFFYYNVGWAYKEYFDIYKAVWEFNKTLKSDAKKFRIVNLSYQYRWENFKGGARTPENMKAVFNLGTPDQFRTEIIKKEIIDKNEKTLVYMGHVHVLTKYKMPILKVNNDDFCDYDDGMVGNRLHKLMPEKIFNIMFHIPMFSKTQYNPAYVSPANGELENALQKLNYPQIGFDLINTPVGKLRDNSFFSFCHSDFKMEDFFDGYIFLKPFKGLTGCTYDDDFFAGKDWNYIENNFPDPDWRKPKNLEEYKTEIKKYVNIKDRYRDVIQTSIPDVSSGKIIRINQFSSKYVASRNVDIWLPENFNPNKKYAVLYMHDGQMLFDGSINWNNSEWKVDENYTELSKKIKLKDCIIVGLWNTGATRHSEYFPQKAFESLSKELQNQILEKYFLGKVQSDNYLKFIVEEVKPFIDKNYPTLKDRENTFIAGSSMGGLISMYAICEYPEVFGGAACLSTHWVGITDLSDDEIPIAFENYLRQKLPNPKTHKIYFDFGTEGLDSRYEKHQNKVDLIMTEKGFNKNNWTTRKFESADHSENSWSKRLSIPLEFLLKK
;
A
#
# COMPACT_ATOMS: atom_id res chain seq x y z
N MET A 1 -26.68 -72.25 -37.95
CA MET A 1 -27.89 -71.82 -37.21
C MET A 1 -27.48 -70.63 -36.40
N LYS A 2 -27.82 -69.42 -36.90
CA LYS A 2 -27.51 -68.19 -36.25
C LYS A 2 -28.71 -67.71 -35.43
N LEU A 3 -28.56 -67.61 -34.11
CA LEU A 3 -29.55 -66.93 -33.26
C LEU A 3 -29.16 -65.48 -33.10
N SER A 4 -30.02 -64.56 -33.54
CA SER A 4 -29.94 -63.13 -33.27
C SER A 4 -30.74 -62.83 -32.01
N ILE A 5 -30.10 -62.18 -31.03
CA ILE A 5 -30.76 -61.69 -29.84
C ILE A 5 -30.83 -60.15 -29.97
N SER A 6 -32.06 -59.67 -30.12
CA SER A 6 -32.34 -58.20 -30.07
C SER A 6 -32.35 -57.70 -28.62
N PHE A 7 -31.51 -56.70 -28.32
CA PHE A 7 -31.54 -55.96 -27.06
C PHE A 7 -32.41 -54.70 -27.25
N SER A 8 -33.58 -54.72 -26.61
CA SER A 8 -34.38 -53.47 -26.45
C SER A 8 -33.85 -52.68 -25.29
N LEU A 9 -33.34 -51.46 -25.59
CA LEU A 9 -32.95 -50.47 -24.57
C LEU A 9 -34.22 -49.75 -24.08
N LEU A 10 -34.61 -50.05 -22.83
CA LEU A 10 -35.54 -49.23 -22.06
C LEU A 10 -34.81 -47.99 -21.53
N PHE A 11 -35.13 -46.78 -22.02
CA PHE A 11 -34.70 -45.52 -21.42
C PHE A 11 -35.56 -45.24 -20.18
N LEU A 12 -35.03 -45.52 -18.98
CA LEU A 12 -35.57 -44.99 -17.74
C LEU A 12 -35.05 -43.55 -17.57
N ALA A 13 -35.91 -42.55 -17.78
CA ALA A 13 -35.63 -41.17 -17.43
C ALA A 13 -35.69 -41.05 -15.91
N PHE A 14 -34.51 -40.99 -15.27
CA PHE A 14 -34.40 -40.54 -13.87
C PHE A 14 -34.58 -39.05 -13.83
N PHE A 15 -35.75 -38.57 -13.37
CA PHE A 15 -35.94 -37.23 -12.89
C PHE A 15 -35.14 -37.07 -11.61
N PHE A 16 -33.92 -36.52 -11.70
CA PHE A 16 -33.25 -35.90 -10.56
C PHE A 16 -33.94 -34.55 -10.29
N PRO A 17 -34.46 -34.32 -9.09
CA PRO A 17 -34.82 -32.99 -8.71
C PRO A 17 -33.53 -32.18 -8.68
N LEU A 18 -33.45 -31.14 -9.48
CA LEU A 18 -32.46 -30.04 -9.31
C LEU A 18 -32.71 -29.45 -7.92
N LEU A 19 -32.03 -30.02 -6.92
CA LEU A 19 -31.79 -29.33 -5.68
C LEU A 19 -30.99 -28.09 -6.09
N GLY A 20 -31.70 -26.96 -6.13
CA GLY A 20 -31.08 -25.64 -6.21
C GLY A 20 -30.08 -25.56 -5.07
N PHE A 21 -28.80 -25.65 -5.39
CA PHE A 21 -27.76 -25.15 -4.50
C PHE A 21 -28.08 -23.67 -4.31
N GLY A 22 -28.73 -23.35 -3.19
CA GLY A 22 -28.85 -22.00 -2.73
C GLY A 22 -27.42 -21.43 -2.73
N GLN A 23 -27.16 -20.43 -3.54
CA GLN A 23 -26.03 -19.56 -3.33
C GLN A 23 -26.18 -19.07 -1.89
N GLU A 24 -25.37 -19.61 -0.98
CA GLU A 24 -25.11 -18.94 0.27
C GLU A 24 -24.69 -17.51 -0.13
N ASN A 25 -25.57 -16.55 0.15
CA ASN A 25 -25.25 -15.13 0.08
C ASN A 25 -24.11 -14.90 1.09
N LYS A 26 -22.87 -15.10 0.65
CA LYS A 26 -21.71 -14.69 1.44
C LYS A 26 -21.83 -13.18 1.54
N ALA A 27 -22.12 -12.70 2.75
CA ALA A 27 -22.11 -11.26 3.04
C ALA A 27 -20.83 -10.67 2.45
N THR A 28 -20.96 -9.57 1.72
CA THR A 28 -19.79 -8.87 1.20
C THR A 28 -18.95 -8.38 2.36
N LEU A 29 -17.69 -8.09 2.12
CA LEU A 29 -16.77 -7.57 3.14
C LEU A 29 -17.33 -6.29 3.79
N GLU A 30 -17.90 -5.41 2.97
CA GLU A 30 -18.53 -4.17 3.41
C GLU A 30 -19.78 -4.42 4.27
N GLU A 31 -20.59 -5.41 3.93
CA GLU A 31 -21.79 -5.79 4.71
C GLU A 31 -21.39 -6.31 6.08
N TYR A 32 -20.34 -7.16 6.16
CA TYR A 32 -19.81 -7.64 7.43
C TYR A 32 -19.33 -6.49 8.31
N LEU A 33 -18.52 -5.59 7.77
CA LEU A 33 -17.99 -4.44 8.48
C LEU A 33 -19.09 -3.48 8.96
N LYS A 34 -20.18 -3.30 8.19
CA LYS A 34 -21.35 -2.49 8.57
C LYS A 34 -22.19 -3.13 9.68
N GLN A 35 -22.33 -4.46 9.69
CA GLN A 35 -23.17 -5.18 10.64
C GLN A 35 -22.52 -5.33 12.02
N HIS A 36 -21.19 -5.18 12.11
CA HIS A 36 -20.42 -5.39 13.34
C HIS A 36 -19.63 -4.13 13.77
N PRO A 37 -20.25 -2.94 13.79
CA PRO A 37 -19.54 -1.71 14.12
C PRO A 37 -19.33 -1.65 15.65
N LYS A 38 -18.12 -1.93 16.10
CA LYS A 38 -17.70 -1.56 17.46
C LYS A 38 -16.66 -0.48 17.36
N SER A 39 -16.76 0.54 18.22
CA SER A 39 -15.64 1.46 18.36
C SER A 39 -14.38 0.69 18.74
N PRO A 40 -13.19 1.13 18.34
CA PRO A 40 -11.93 0.49 18.71
C PRO A 40 -11.81 0.22 20.21
N LYS A 41 -12.27 1.17 21.05
CA LYS A 41 -12.27 1.06 22.52
C LYS A 41 -13.22 -0.02 23.01
N ASP A 42 -14.49 0.03 22.60
CA ASP A 42 -15.50 -0.96 23.02
C ASP A 42 -15.11 -2.35 22.56
N TYR A 43 -14.53 -2.45 21.35
CA TYR A 43 -14.03 -3.71 20.83
C TYR A 43 -12.95 -4.30 21.73
N LEU A 44 -11.86 -3.57 21.98
CA LEU A 44 -10.74 -4.05 22.79
C LEU A 44 -11.18 -4.39 24.21
N VAL A 45 -11.91 -3.48 24.87
CA VAL A 45 -12.39 -3.69 26.26
C VAL A 45 -13.29 -4.90 26.35
N SER A 46 -14.15 -5.17 25.35
CA SER A 46 -15.05 -6.32 25.36
C SER A 46 -14.31 -7.66 25.45
N LYS A 47 -13.04 -7.73 24.99
CA LYS A 47 -12.24 -8.97 25.01
C LYS A 47 -11.90 -9.42 26.43
N PHE A 48 -11.76 -8.49 27.38
CA PHE A 48 -11.48 -8.79 28.77
C PHE A 48 -12.62 -9.50 29.53
N LYS A 49 -13.78 -9.70 28.89
CA LYS A 49 -14.82 -10.58 29.42
C LYS A 49 -14.39 -12.04 29.42
N ASN A 50 -13.64 -12.47 28.40
CA ASN A 50 -13.27 -13.86 28.17
C ASN A 50 -11.77 -14.11 28.33
N TYR A 51 -10.94 -13.09 28.10
CA TYR A 51 -9.49 -13.21 28.05
C TYR A 51 -8.84 -12.33 29.11
N PRO A 52 -8.13 -12.89 30.10
CA PRO A 52 -7.41 -12.09 31.09
C PRO A 52 -6.23 -11.32 30.50
N ILE A 53 -5.65 -11.79 29.40
CA ILE A 53 -4.53 -11.15 28.72
C ILE A 53 -4.93 -10.85 27.28
N VAL A 54 -4.91 -9.57 26.93
CA VAL A 54 -5.09 -9.10 25.56
C VAL A 54 -3.76 -8.50 25.09
N LEU A 55 -3.27 -9.00 23.97
CA LEU A 55 -2.06 -8.52 23.33
C LEU A 55 -2.44 -7.54 22.23
N LEU A 56 -1.82 -6.36 22.17
CA LEU A 56 -2.06 -5.33 21.18
C LEU A 56 -0.76 -5.01 20.43
N GLY A 57 -0.73 -5.38 19.17
CA GLY A 57 0.45 -5.23 18.31
C GLY A 57 0.47 -3.91 17.56
N GLU A 58 1.59 -3.20 17.65
CA GLU A 58 1.83 -1.96 16.90
C GLU A 58 2.94 -2.09 15.84
N ASP A 59 2.98 -1.17 14.88
CA ASP A 59 4.22 -0.73 14.27
C ASP A 59 4.69 0.53 14.99
N HIS A 60 6.00 0.58 15.31
CA HIS A 60 6.53 1.56 16.26
C HIS A 60 6.44 3.00 15.74
N ALA A 61 6.34 3.93 16.70
CA ALA A 61 6.37 5.37 16.48
C ALA A 61 5.22 5.91 15.60
N VAL A 62 4.09 5.22 15.55
CA VAL A 62 2.83 5.72 14.98
C VAL A 62 2.02 6.39 16.08
N LYS A 63 1.84 7.71 15.96
CA LYS A 63 1.20 8.56 16.99
C LYS A 63 -0.21 8.10 17.36
N GLU A 64 -1.03 7.75 16.36
CA GLU A 64 -2.42 7.33 16.56
C GLU A 64 -2.55 6.09 17.45
N ASN A 65 -1.61 5.15 17.36
CA ASN A 65 -1.60 3.94 18.19
C ASN A 65 -1.39 4.30 19.66
N LEU A 66 -0.45 5.20 19.95
CA LEU A 66 -0.11 5.62 21.31
C LEU A 66 -1.20 6.53 21.90
N ASP A 67 -1.78 7.42 21.09
CA ASP A 67 -2.94 8.24 21.51
C ASP A 67 -4.14 7.36 21.85
N PHE A 68 -4.37 6.29 21.09
CA PHE A 68 -5.39 5.29 21.40
C PHE A 68 -5.11 4.61 22.74
N VAL A 69 -3.89 4.11 22.97
CA VAL A 69 -3.50 3.46 24.24
C VAL A 69 -3.69 4.39 25.44
N LYS A 70 -3.28 5.65 25.34
CA LYS A 70 -3.54 6.67 26.37
C LYS A 70 -5.03 6.83 26.64
N SER A 71 -5.82 6.93 25.59
CA SER A 71 -7.25 7.22 25.69
C SER A 71 -8.10 6.11 26.29
N ILE A 72 -7.60 4.86 26.32
CA ILE A 72 -8.35 3.67 26.78
C ILE A 72 -8.10 3.35 28.26
N ILE A 73 -7.14 3.99 28.92
CA ILE A 73 -6.77 3.72 30.33
C ILE A 73 -7.99 3.74 31.26
N PRO A 74 -8.88 4.75 31.26
CA PRO A 74 -10.06 4.78 32.10
C PRO A 74 -11.05 3.64 31.82
N ASP A 75 -11.15 3.20 30.56
CA ASP A 75 -12.08 2.15 30.14
C ASP A 75 -11.55 0.76 30.54
N LEU A 76 -10.24 0.55 30.45
CA LEU A 76 -9.57 -0.64 31.01
C LEU A 76 -9.80 -0.75 32.51
N TYR A 77 -9.61 0.33 33.26
CA TYR A 77 -9.82 0.36 34.70
C TYR A 77 -11.25 -0.03 35.09
N LYS A 78 -12.25 0.55 34.40
CA LYS A 78 -13.68 0.20 34.62
C LYS A 78 -13.97 -1.27 34.30
N ALA A 79 -13.24 -1.89 33.40
CA ALA A 79 -13.36 -3.31 33.06
C ALA A 79 -12.59 -4.24 34.02
N GLY A 80 -12.01 -3.69 35.10
CA GLY A 80 -11.21 -4.46 36.06
C GLY A 80 -9.81 -4.84 35.57
N VAL A 81 -9.29 -4.11 34.58
CA VAL A 81 -7.91 -4.25 34.08
C VAL A 81 -7.09 -3.12 34.67
N TYR A 82 -6.16 -3.47 35.56
CA TYR A 82 -5.38 -2.49 36.32
C TYR A 82 -3.93 -2.39 35.88
N ASN A 83 -3.54 -3.16 34.87
CA ASN A 83 -2.17 -3.22 34.40
C ASN A 83 -2.10 -2.98 32.88
N LEU A 84 -1.10 -2.18 32.46
CA LEU A 84 -0.62 -2.04 31.10
C LEU A 84 0.82 -2.53 31.07
N CYS A 85 1.06 -3.67 30.45
CA CYS A 85 2.41 -4.15 30.18
C CYS A 85 2.95 -3.52 28.91
N MET A 86 4.13 -2.87 28.97
CA MET A 86 4.73 -2.17 27.84
C MET A 86 6.09 -2.74 27.48
N GLU A 87 6.34 -2.93 26.20
CA GLU A 87 7.65 -3.29 25.69
C GLU A 87 8.73 -2.25 26.07
N PHE A 88 8.34 -0.98 26.01
CA PHE A 88 9.24 0.18 26.10
C PHE A 88 9.41 0.62 27.54
N GLY A 89 10.43 0.09 28.17
CA GLY A 89 10.85 0.39 29.53
C GLY A 89 11.60 -0.77 30.16
N ALA A 90 12.67 -0.45 30.88
CA ALA A 90 13.49 -1.43 31.57
C ALA A 90 12.86 -1.81 32.91
N PHE A 91 12.72 -3.11 33.18
CA PHE A 91 12.17 -3.62 34.43
C PHE A 91 13.05 -3.27 35.65
N GLU A 92 14.33 -3.05 35.45
CA GLU A 92 15.24 -2.54 36.49
C GLU A 92 14.79 -1.18 37.04
N LYS A 93 14.02 -0.42 36.24
CA LYS A 93 13.43 0.87 36.63
C LYS A 93 11.98 0.77 37.10
N GLN A 94 11.44 -0.44 37.33
CA GLN A 94 10.05 -0.63 37.71
C GLN A 94 9.68 0.07 39.04
N LYS A 95 10.55 -0.01 40.04
CA LYS A 95 10.33 0.66 41.30
C LYS A 95 10.25 2.17 41.16
N GLU A 96 11.17 2.76 40.39
CA GLU A 96 11.20 4.19 40.10
C GLU A 96 9.95 4.64 39.34
N LEU A 97 9.45 3.80 38.44
CA LEU A 97 8.21 4.05 37.70
C LEU A 97 6.99 3.98 38.62
N ASP A 98 6.88 2.95 39.46
CA ASP A 98 5.78 2.81 40.43
C ASP A 98 5.72 4.04 41.36
N GLU A 99 6.88 4.53 41.82
CA GLU A 99 7.00 5.75 42.62
C GLU A 99 6.53 7.00 41.82
N LEU A 100 6.97 7.15 40.59
CA LEU A 100 6.58 8.27 39.72
C LEU A 100 5.05 8.30 39.49
N LEU A 101 4.46 7.15 39.17
CA LEU A 101 3.02 7.06 38.89
C LEU A 101 2.11 7.32 40.09
N ASN A 102 2.67 7.30 41.30
CA ASN A 102 1.98 7.58 42.54
C ASN A 102 2.43 8.88 43.25
N SER A 103 3.39 9.61 42.65
CA SER A 103 3.94 10.85 43.20
C SER A 103 2.92 12.00 43.21
N ASP A 104 3.17 13.00 44.04
CA ASP A 104 2.31 14.20 44.05
C ASP A 104 2.43 15.08 42.87
N LYS A 105 3.63 15.14 42.27
CA LYS A 105 3.95 15.90 41.08
C LYS A 105 4.64 14.99 40.07
N PHE A 106 4.20 15.04 38.81
CA PHE A 106 4.83 14.28 37.75
C PHE A 106 6.19 14.90 37.41
N ASP A 107 7.22 14.06 37.43
CA ASP A 107 8.56 14.44 37.02
C ASP A 107 8.82 13.96 35.59
N GLU A 108 8.69 14.88 34.64
CA GLU A 108 8.87 14.59 33.23
C GLU A 108 10.31 14.22 32.89
N ARG A 109 11.32 14.83 33.56
CA ARG A 109 12.72 14.49 33.36
C ARG A 109 12.99 13.04 33.80
N LYS A 110 12.47 12.64 34.95
CA LYS A 110 12.59 11.26 35.45
C LYS A 110 11.96 10.25 34.47
N ALA A 111 10.81 10.57 33.87
CA ALA A 111 10.18 9.73 32.86
C ALA A 111 11.09 9.56 31.63
N LYS A 112 11.61 10.66 31.08
CA LYS A 112 12.55 10.66 29.94
C LYS A 112 13.83 9.88 30.25
N ASP A 113 14.38 10.02 31.43
CA ASP A 113 15.60 9.31 31.86
C ASP A 113 15.39 7.79 31.97
N MET A 114 14.20 7.32 32.35
CA MET A 114 13.86 5.89 32.35
C MET A 114 13.80 5.33 30.92
N PHE A 115 13.22 6.08 29.96
CA PHE A 115 13.24 5.69 28.56
C PHE A 115 14.64 5.72 27.95
N PHE A 116 15.42 6.75 28.26
CA PHE A 116 16.81 6.84 27.84
C PHE A 116 17.67 5.66 28.38
N TYR A 117 17.45 5.25 29.63
CA TYR A 117 18.10 4.09 30.23
C TYR A 117 17.74 2.80 29.47
N TYR A 118 16.48 2.63 29.06
CA TYR A 118 16.02 1.49 28.30
C TYR A 118 16.62 1.47 26.88
N ASN A 119 16.50 2.58 26.16
CA ASN A 119 16.96 2.72 24.79
C ASN A 119 17.36 4.17 24.51
N VAL A 120 18.64 4.40 24.30
CA VAL A 120 19.23 5.72 24.09
C VAL A 120 18.67 6.46 22.85
N GLY A 121 17.99 5.76 21.92
CA GLY A 121 17.35 6.35 20.72
C GLY A 121 15.85 6.59 20.85
N TRP A 122 15.19 6.26 21.97
CA TRP A 122 13.74 6.27 22.08
C TRP A 122 13.17 7.64 22.47
N ALA A 123 13.56 8.68 21.74
CA ALA A 123 13.22 10.09 21.97
C ALA A 123 11.82 10.48 21.46
N TYR A 124 10.81 9.66 21.68
CA TYR A 124 9.45 9.84 21.15
C TYR A 124 8.47 10.17 22.25
N LYS A 125 7.97 11.41 22.22
CA LYS A 125 7.16 12.01 23.29
C LYS A 125 5.95 11.18 23.69
N GLU A 126 5.21 10.63 22.73
CA GLU A 126 3.97 9.91 22.98
C GLU A 126 4.14 8.65 23.83
N TYR A 127 5.32 8.02 23.85
CA TYR A 127 5.59 6.86 24.71
C TYR A 127 5.69 7.25 26.17
N PHE A 128 6.43 8.27 26.53
CA PHE A 128 6.49 8.71 27.93
C PHE A 128 5.28 9.55 28.35
N ASP A 129 4.50 10.08 27.40
CA ASP A 129 3.17 10.63 27.68
C ASP A 129 2.19 9.58 28.21
N ILE A 130 2.38 8.28 27.91
CA ILE A 130 1.60 7.20 28.53
C ILE A 130 1.84 7.17 30.04
N TYR A 131 3.08 7.34 30.51
CA TYR A 131 3.38 7.43 31.94
C TYR A 131 2.64 8.59 32.59
N LYS A 132 2.64 9.74 31.94
CA LYS A 132 1.91 10.94 32.41
C LYS A 132 0.40 10.68 32.44
N ALA A 133 -0.16 10.07 31.41
CA ALA A 133 -1.59 9.77 31.37
C ALA A 133 -2.03 8.80 32.49
N VAL A 134 -1.21 7.81 32.81
CA VAL A 134 -1.48 6.92 33.94
C VAL A 134 -1.37 7.67 35.26
N TRP A 135 -0.36 8.51 35.44
CA TRP A 135 -0.22 9.35 36.62
C TRP A 135 -1.44 10.29 36.80
N GLU A 136 -1.86 11.01 35.75
CA GLU A 136 -3.04 11.87 35.74
C GLU A 136 -4.29 11.09 36.12
N PHE A 137 -4.48 9.91 35.51
CA PHE A 137 -5.62 9.04 35.83
C PHE A 137 -5.59 8.58 37.31
N ASN A 138 -4.44 8.15 37.81
CA ASN A 138 -4.29 7.72 39.21
C ASN A 138 -4.60 8.85 40.22
N LYS A 139 -4.37 10.12 39.87
CA LYS A 139 -4.77 11.28 40.71
C LYS A 139 -6.27 11.47 40.77
N THR A 140 -7.05 10.98 39.82
CA THR A 140 -8.52 11.04 39.87
C THR A 140 -9.13 9.97 40.80
N LEU A 141 -8.36 8.94 41.16
CA LEU A 141 -8.81 7.83 41.98
C LEU A 141 -8.79 8.19 43.47
N LYS A 142 -9.73 7.62 44.23
CA LYS A 142 -9.73 7.71 45.71
C LYS A 142 -8.42 7.15 46.27
N SER A 143 -8.04 7.60 47.46
CA SER A 143 -6.79 7.21 48.11
C SER A 143 -6.67 5.71 48.38
N ASP A 144 -7.77 5.05 48.65
CA ASP A 144 -7.91 3.61 48.96
C ASP A 144 -8.15 2.76 47.70
N ALA A 145 -8.37 3.38 46.53
CA ALA A 145 -8.59 2.64 45.29
C ALA A 145 -7.31 2.03 44.76
N LYS A 146 -7.43 0.82 44.21
CA LYS A 146 -6.33 0.17 43.50
C LYS A 146 -5.85 1.10 42.36
N LYS A 147 -4.56 1.40 42.31
CA LYS A 147 -3.98 2.25 41.28
C LYS A 147 -3.80 1.49 39.98
N PHE A 148 -3.89 2.19 38.85
CA PHE A 148 -3.52 1.65 37.54
C PHE A 148 -1.99 1.63 37.43
N ARG A 149 -1.44 0.53 36.91
CA ARG A 149 -0.01 0.27 36.90
C ARG A 149 0.51 0.08 35.48
N ILE A 150 1.71 0.57 35.19
CA ILE A 150 2.48 0.18 34.02
C ILE A 150 3.54 -0.83 34.47
N VAL A 151 3.68 -1.91 33.70
CA VAL A 151 4.71 -2.93 33.92
C VAL A 151 5.68 -2.88 32.74
N ASN A 152 6.91 -2.46 33.00
CA ASN A 152 7.98 -2.46 32.00
C ASN A 152 8.40 -3.91 31.71
N LEU A 153 8.47 -4.28 30.45
CA LEU A 153 8.73 -5.67 30.04
C LEU A 153 10.16 -5.93 29.62
N SER A 154 10.93 -4.91 29.28
CA SER A 154 12.30 -5.07 28.75
C SER A 154 13.36 -4.86 29.83
N TYR A 155 14.60 -4.95 29.48
CA TYR A 155 15.77 -4.61 30.28
C TYR A 155 16.79 -3.90 29.40
N GLN A 156 17.79 -3.27 30.01
CA GLN A 156 18.87 -2.64 29.24
C GLN A 156 19.78 -3.70 28.64
N TYR A 157 19.85 -3.76 27.32
CA TYR A 157 20.77 -4.67 26.62
C TYR A 157 22.21 -4.13 26.71
N ARG A 158 23.18 -5.03 26.94
CA ARG A 158 24.58 -4.70 27.19
C ARG A 158 25.39 -4.71 25.89
N TRP A 159 25.02 -3.82 24.95
CA TRP A 159 25.65 -3.75 23.63
C TRP A 159 27.16 -3.41 23.69
N GLU A 160 27.62 -2.75 24.74
CA GLU A 160 29.03 -2.53 25.03
C GLU A 160 29.84 -3.83 25.16
N ASN A 161 29.17 -4.95 25.40
CA ASN A 161 29.80 -6.28 25.50
C ASN A 161 29.86 -7.00 24.13
N PHE A 162 29.26 -6.48 23.09
CA PHE A 162 29.36 -7.08 21.77
C PHE A 162 30.74 -6.82 21.16
N LYS A 163 31.48 -7.89 20.90
CA LYS A 163 32.86 -7.82 20.39
C LYS A 163 32.93 -7.87 18.86
N GLY A 164 31.80 -7.79 18.17
CA GLY A 164 31.70 -7.93 16.72
C GLY A 164 31.69 -9.38 16.25
N GLY A 165 31.56 -9.56 14.93
CA GLY A 165 31.51 -10.89 14.29
C GLY A 165 30.09 -11.46 14.18
N ALA A 166 29.99 -12.77 13.95
CA ALA A 166 28.71 -13.45 13.78
C ALA A 166 27.87 -13.38 15.06
N ARG A 167 26.56 -13.12 14.92
CA ARG A 167 25.60 -13.08 16.04
C ARG A 167 25.16 -14.48 16.45
N THR A 168 26.12 -15.30 16.86
CA THR A 168 25.81 -16.63 17.43
C THR A 168 25.18 -16.49 18.81
N PRO A 169 24.41 -17.48 19.29
CA PRO A 169 23.88 -17.49 20.64
C PRO A 169 24.95 -17.22 21.72
N GLU A 170 26.17 -17.72 21.54
CA GLU A 170 27.29 -17.52 22.46
C GLU A 170 27.74 -16.04 22.47
N ASN A 171 27.91 -15.42 21.30
CA ASN A 171 28.33 -14.02 21.19
C ASN A 171 27.26 -13.06 21.73
N MET A 172 25.99 -13.40 21.52
CA MET A 172 24.85 -12.57 21.97
C MET A 172 24.53 -12.76 23.46
N LYS A 173 25.00 -13.83 24.12
CA LYS A 173 24.73 -14.08 25.53
C LYS A 173 25.29 -12.98 26.46
N ALA A 174 26.36 -12.34 26.08
CA ALA A 174 26.92 -11.22 26.85
C ALA A 174 26.09 -9.94 26.72
N VAL A 175 25.43 -9.76 25.59
CA VAL A 175 24.49 -8.64 25.32
C VAL A 175 23.14 -8.89 26.02
N PHE A 176 22.57 -10.08 25.81
CA PHE A 176 21.30 -10.50 26.41
C PHE A 176 21.51 -11.30 27.69
N ASN A 177 22.13 -10.67 28.66
CA ASN A 177 22.60 -11.31 29.90
C ASN A 177 21.50 -11.81 30.83
N LEU A 178 20.23 -11.33 30.66
CA LEU A 178 19.05 -11.78 31.39
C LEU A 178 18.15 -12.72 30.56
N GLY A 179 18.67 -13.27 29.47
CA GLY A 179 17.92 -14.10 28.51
C GLY A 179 17.54 -13.34 27.25
N THR A 180 17.01 -14.05 26.25
CA THR A 180 16.49 -13.38 25.05
C THR A 180 15.37 -12.40 25.43
N PRO A 181 15.22 -11.28 24.69
CA PRO A 181 14.19 -10.28 25.02
C PRO A 181 12.82 -10.88 25.27
N ASP A 182 12.32 -11.74 24.39
CA ASP A 182 10.98 -12.29 24.51
C ASP A 182 10.82 -13.34 25.61
N GLN A 183 11.91 -14.06 25.92
CA GLN A 183 11.94 -14.94 27.09
C GLN A 183 11.81 -14.12 28.37
N PHE A 184 12.63 -13.07 28.54
CA PHE A 184 12.59 -12.19 29.71
C PHE A 184 11.21 -11.53 29.87
N ARG A 185 10.66 -10.96 28.78
CA ARG A 185 9.34 -10.33 28.78
C ARG A 185 8.24 -11.29 29.22
N THR A 186 8.30 -12.54 28.76
CA THR A 186 7.33 -13.58 29.14
C THR A 186 7.41 -13.89 30.63
N GLU A 187 8.62 -14.02 31.19
CA GLU A 187 8.82 -14.28 32.62
C GLU A 187 8.30 -13.12 33.49
N ILE A 188 8.47 -11.86 33.05
CA ILE A 188 7.92 -10.71 33.76
C ILE A 188 6.39 -10.74 33.73
N ILE A 189 5.77 -10.99 32.56
CA ILE A 189 4.30 -11.10 32.47
C ILE A 189 3.79 -12.24 33.36
N LYS A 190 4.48 -13.38 33.35
CA LYS A 190 4.14 -14.51 34.21
C LYS A 190 4.16 -14.10 35.69
N LYS A 191 5.26 -13.54 36.16
CA LYS A 191 5.46 -13.15 37.57
C LYS A 191 4.52 -12.03 38.02
N GLU A 192 4.36 -10.99 37.20
CA GLU A 192 3.67 -9.77 37.60
C GLU A 192 2.15 -9.83 37.36
N ILE A 193 1.69 -10.71 36.45
CA ILE A 193 0.29 -10.78 36.02
C ILE A 193 -0.31 -12.16 36.26
N ILE A 194 0.26 -13.22 35.66
CA ILE A 194 -0.35 -14.56 35.69
C ILE A 194 -0.35 -15.14 37.10
N ASP A 195 0.80 -15.14 37.79
CA ASP A 195 0.96 -15.68 39.11
C ASP A 195 0.14 -14.90 40.17
N LYS A 196 -0.24 -13.64 39.86
CA LYS A 196 -1.10 -12.80 40.69
C LYS A 196 -2.59 -12.87 40.30
N ASN A 197 -2.93 -13.69 39.30
CA ASN A 197 -4.29 -13.81 38.72
C ASN A 197 -4.90 -12.46 38.34
N GLU A 198 -4.15 -11.60 37.71
CA GLU A 198 -4.56 -10.27 37.28
C GLU A 198 -4.85 -10.22 35.78
N LYS A 199 -5.54 -9.15 35.31
CA LYS A 199 -5.78 -8.85 33.93
C LYS A 199 -4.81 -7.79 33.45
N THR A 200 -4.41 -7.86 32.16
CA THR A 200 -3.53 -6.87 31.53
C THR A 200 -3.79 -6.67 30.06
N LEU A 201 -3.60 -5.44 29.60
CA LEU A 201 -3.31 -5.14 28.20
C LEU A 201 -1.78 -5.19 28.02
N VAL A 202 -1.29 -5.98 27.08
CA VAL A 202 0.14 -6.02 26.69
C VAL A 202 0.29 -5.26 25.39
N TYR A 203 1.06 -4.17 25.39
CA TYR A 203 1.29 -3.30 24.24
C TYR A 203 2.76 -3.39 23.78
N MET A 204 2.97 -3.86 22.56
CA MET A 204 4.31 -4.08 22.02
C MET A 204 4.29 -4.21 20.48
N GLY A 205 5.46 -4.27 19.87
CA GLY A 205 5.60 -4.50 18.44
C GLY A 205 4.83 -5.73 17.97
N HIS A 206 4.16 -5.62 16.83
CA HIS A 206 3.22 -6.64 16.33
C HIS A 206 3.83 -8.03 16.18
N VAL A 207 5.12 -8.14 15.89
CA VAL A 207 5.83 -9.43 15.77
C VAL A 207 5.86 -10.17 17.12
N HIS A 208 6.04 -9.44 18.23
CA HIS A 208 6.14 -10.04 19.55
C HIS A 208 4.81 -10.57 20.10
N VAL A 209 3.68 -10.11 19.56
CA VAL A 209 2.34 -10.51 20.02
C VAL A 209 1.71 -11.65 19.21
N LEU A 210 2.45 -12.27 18.31
CA LEU A 210 2.03 -13.45 17.56
C LEU A 210 1.76 -14.62 18.50
N THR A 211 0.56 -15.22 18.43
CA THR A 211 0.14 -16.33 19.32
C THR A 211 0.28 -17.69 18.65
N LYS A 212 -0.57 -17.97 17.69
CA LYS A 212 -0.62 -19.26 16.97
C LYS A 212 0.34 -19.29 15.77
N TYR A 213 0.53 -18.14 15.14
CA TYR A 213 1.40 -17.98 13.99
C TYR A 213 2.87 -18.17 14.39
N LYS A 214 3.61 -18.91 13.55
CA LYS A 214 5.05 -19.11 13.70
C LYS A 214 5.79 -18.36 12.61
N MET A 215 6.77 -17.56 13.00
CA MET A 215 7.56 -16.75 12.08
C MET A 215 8.42 -17.63 11.19
N PRO A 216 8.38 -17.51 9.86
CA PRO A 216 9.27 -18.27 8.98
C PRO A 216 10.72 -17.80 9.12
N ILE A 217 11.64 -18.76 9.27
CA ILE A 217 13.08 -18.54 9.19
C ILE A 217 13.53 -19.06 7.83
N LEU A 218 13.84 -18.15 6.92
CA LEU A 218 14.28 -18.52 5.58
C LEU A 218 15.78 -18.88 5.63
N LYS A 219 16.11 -20.16 5.53
CA LYS A 219 17.50 -20.65 5.43
C LYS A 219 18.08 -20.43 4.03
N VAL A 220 17.22 -20.45 3.03
CA VAL A 220 17.48 -20.10 1.64
C VAL A 220 16.23 -19.32 1.18
N ASN A 221 16.37 -18.38 0.25
CA ASN A 221 15.23 -17.61 -0.31
C ASN A 221 14.32 -18.51 -1.18
N ASN A 222 13.82 -19.59 -0.58
CA ASN A 222 13.00 -20.59 -1.23
C ASN A 222 12.00 -21.14 -0.21
N ASP A 223 10.71 -21.13 -0.56
CA ASP A 223 9.60 -21.63 0.26
C ASP A 223 9.73 -23.12 0.61
N ASP A 224 10.59 -23.88 -0.09
CA ASP A 224 10.82 -25.31 0.17
C ASP A 224 11.76 -25.57 1.37
N PHE A 225 12.45 -24.55 1.90
CA PHE A 225 13.43 -24.67 2.99
C PHE A 225 13.03 -23.84 4.20
N CYS A 226 11.87 -24.15 4.76
CA CYS A 226 11.30 -23.44 5.89
C CYS A 226 11.71 -24.05 7.23
N ASP A 227 12.05 -23.18 8.16
CA ASP A 227 12.07 -23.43 9.58
C ASP A 227 11.20 -22.36 10.26
N TYR A 228 10.83 -22.57 11.51
CA TYR A 228 9.88 -21.69 12.18
C TYR A 228 10.38 -21.25 13.54
N ASP A 229 10.27 -19.95 13.84
CA ASP A 229 10.43 -19.40 15.19
C ASP A 229 9.04 -19.23 15.84
N ASP A 230 8.85 -19.86 16.97
CA ASP A 230 7.68 -19.75 17.83
C ASP A 230 8.07 -19.27 19.24
N GLY A 231 9.14 -18.49 19.31
CA GLY A 231 9.72 -17.95 20.55
C GLY A 231 9.24 -16.56 20.94
N MET A 232 8.31 -15.95 20.18
CA MET A 232 7.77 -14.63 20.52
C MET A 232 6.97 -14.65 21.83
N VAL A 233 6.79 -13.49 22.47
CA VAL A 233 6.04 -13.39 23.74
C VAL A 233 4.66 -14.01 23.59
N GLY A 234 3.91 -13.66 22.55
CA GLY A 234 2.58 -14.20 22.30
C GLY A 234 2.57 -15.71 22.14
N ASN A 235 3.54 -16.32 21.40
CA ASN A 235 3.66 -17.76 21.26
C ASN A 235 3.90 -18.42 22.63
N ARG A 236 4.80 -17.88 23.45
CA ARG A 236 5.14 -18.39 24.78
C ARG A 236 3.97 -18.32 25.73
N LEU A 237 3.25 -17.16 25.75
CA LEU A 237 2.05 -16.99 26.57
C LEU A 237 0.92 -17.92 26.12
N HIS A 238 0.72 -18.09 24.82
CA HIS A 238 -0.28 -19.01 24.29
C HIS A 238 -0.01 -20.47 24.66
N LYS A 239 1.26 -20.89 24.68
CA LYS A 239 1.67 -22.22 25.17
C LYS A 239 1.38 -22.40 26.67
N LEU A 240 1.58 -21.33 27.47
CA LEU A 240 1.28 -21.34 28.93
C LEU A 240 -0.21 -21.33 29.26
N MET A 241 -0.99 -20.58 28.49
CA MET A 241 -2.41 -20.32 28.74
C MET A 241 -3.23 -20.40 27.44
N PRO A 242 -3.36 -21.59 26.81
CA PRO A 242 -4.23 -21.75 25.64
C PRO A 242 -5.64 -21.24 25.95
N GLU A 243 -6.33 -20.65 24.99
CA GLU A 243 -7.69 -20.11 25.11
C GLU A 243 -7.87 -18.93 26.10
N LYS A 244 -6.81 -18.44 26.72
CA LYS A 244 -6.84 -17.30 27.67
C LYS A 244 -6.16 -16.04 27.12
N ILE A 245 -5.61 -16.13 25.94
CA ILE A 245 -4.87 -15.04 25.28
C ILE A 245 -5.62 -14.66 24.00
N PHE A 246 -5.78 -13.37 23.76
CA PHE A 246 -6.35 -12.83 22.53
C PHE A 246 -5.41 -11.77 21.96
N ASN A 247 -5.01 -11.89 20.68
CA ASN A 247 -4.13 -10.92 20.05
C ASN A 247 -4.87 -10.06 19.01
N ILE A 248 -4.55 -8.77 19.05
CA ILE A 248 -5.13 -7.74 18.17
C ILE A 248 -3.98 -7.01 17.47
N MET A 249 -4.10 -6.78 16.16
CA MET A 249 -3.21 -5.87 15.47
C MET A 249 -3.90 -4.56 15.12
N PHE A 250 -3.17 -3.47 15.16
CA PHE A 250 -3.56 -2.24 14.48
C PHE A 250 -3.46 -2.38 12.96
N HIS A 251 -4.07 -1.46 12.23
CA HIS A 251 -3.84 -1.33 10.80
C HIS A 251 -2.40 -0.86 10.56
N ILE A 252 -1.54 -1.81 10.21
CA ILE A 252 -0.10 -1.61 9.97
C ILE A 252 0.27 -2.16 8.60
N PRO A 253 1.30 -1.62 7.94
CA PRO A 253 1.81 -2.20 6.71
C PRO A 253 2.53 -3.51 7.00
N MET A 254 2.49 -4.44 6.06
CA MET A 254 3.17 -5.73 6.13
C MET A 254 4.50 -5.67 5.40
N PHE A 255 5.51 -6.41 5.86
CA PHE A 255 6.75 -6.56 5.11
C PHE A 255 6.48 -7.24 3.77
N SER A 256 7.13 -6.75 2.71
CA SER A 256 7.06 -7.38 1.39
C SER A 256 7.84 -8.69 1.35
N LYS A 257 7.43 -9.63 0.51
CA LYS A 257 8.22 -10.84 0.17
C LYS A 257 9.52 -10.53 -0.54
N THR A 258 9.58 -9.44 -1.27
CA THR A 258 10.80 -9.01 -1.96
C THR A 258 11.70 -8.29 -0.96
N GLN A 259 12.93 -8.76 -0.77
CA GLN A 259 13.93 -8.09 0.08
C GLN A 259 14.36 -6.71 -0.49
N TYR A 260 13.94 -6.41 -1.71
CA TYR A 260 14.26 -5.21 -2.47
C TYR A 260 12.96 -4.59 -2.98
N ASN A 261 12.54 -3.45 -2.49
CA ASN A 261 11.45 -2.59 -2.94
C ASN A 261 10.20 -3.27 -3.61
N PRO A 262 8.97 -3.08 -3.14
CA PRO A 262 8.63 -2.23 -1.99
C PRO A 262 9.00 -2.88 -0.67
N ALA A 263 9.37 -2.05 0.32
CA ALA A 263 9.66 -2.56 1.67
C ALA A 263 8.36 -3.01 2.37
N TYR A 264 7.25 -2.34 2.07
CA TYR A 264 5.94 -2.57 2.68
C TYR A 264 4.84 -2.80 1.65
N VAL A 265 3.86 -3.63 2.03
CA VAL A 265 2.63 -3.89 1.27
C VAL A 265 1.42 -3.73 2.19
N SER A 266 0.25 -3.39 1.62
CA SER A 266 -0.99 -3.28 2.38
C SER A 266 -1.49 -4.66 2.80
N PRO A 267 -2.00 -4.83 4.06
CA PRO A 267 -2.59 -6.09 4.53
C PRO A 267 -3.68 -6.60 3.60
N ALA A 268 -3.79 -7.91 3.48
CA ALA A 268 -4.74 -8.57 2.58
C ALA A 268 -4.68 -8.01 1.14
N ASN A 269 -3.49 -7.72 0.65
CA ASN A 269 -3.25 -7.15 -0.69
C ASN A 269 -4.05 -5.85 -0.96
N GLY A 270 -4.40 -5.09 0.10
CA GLY A 270 -5.21 -3.86 0.02
C GLY A 270 -6.73 -4.06 -0.05
N GLU A 271 -7.24 -5.29 -0.07
CA GLU A 271 -8.68 -5.55 -0.13
C GLU A 271 -9.43 -5.01 1.09
N LEU A 272 -8.83 -5.12 2.28
CA LEU A 272 -9.41 -4.57 3.50
C LEU A 272 -9.48 -3.03 3.45
N GLU A 273 -8.42 -2.36 3.05
CA GLU A 273 -8.39 -0.90 2.96
C GLU A 273 -9.39 -0.38 1.92
N ASN A 274 -9.54 -1.09 0.79
CA ASN A 274 -10.55 -0.80 -0.23
C ASN A 274 -11.99 -0.88 0.33
N ALA A 275 -12.28 -1.91 1.14
CA ALA A 275 -13.59 -2.05 1.77
C ALA A 275 -13.84 -0.94 2.80
N LEU A 276 -12.83 -0.59 3.61
CA LEU A 276 -12.92 0.48 4.59
C LEU A 276 -13.08 1.86 3.93
N GLN A 277 -12.43 2.10 2.79
CA GLN A 277 -12.62 3.33 2.01
C GLN A 277 -14.07 3.50 1.55
N LYS A 278 -14.67 2.46 0.98
CA LYS A 278 -16.09 2.49 0.57
C LYS A 278 -17.05 2.80 1.73
N LEU A 279 -16.61 2.56 2.96
CA LEU A 279 -17.32 2.90 4.19
C LEU A 279 -16.89 4.24 4.79
N ASN A 280 -16.12 5.03 4.06
CA ASN A 280 -15.57 6.31 4.51
C ASN A 280 -14.66 6.18 5.75
N TYR A 281 -13.81 5.16 5.76
CA TYR A 281 -12.80 4.90 6.78
C TYR A 281 -13.30 4.97 8.23
N PRO A 282 -14.31 4.17 8.62
CA PRO A 282 -14.82 4.19 9.98
C PRO A 282 -13.77 3.69 10.96
N GLN A 283 -13.62 4.34 12.11
CA GLN A 283 -12.80 3.81 13.20
C GLN A 283 -13.52 2.62 13.83
N ILE A 284 -13.01 1.42 13.63
CA ILE A 284 -13.65 0.18 14.07
C ILE A 284 -12.67 -0.87 14.58
N GLY A 285 -13.16 -1.76 15.46
CA GLY A 285 -12.48 -3.00 15.82
C GLY A 285 -13.38 -4.20 15.51
N PHE A 286 -12.79 -5.29 14.99
CA PHE A 286 -13.52 -6.50 14.59
C PHE A 286 -12.68 -7.75 14.74
N ASP A 287 -13.35 -8.90 14.85
CA ASP A 287 -12.71 -10.22 14.88
C ASP A 287 -12.27 -10.66 13.50
N LEU A 288 -11.17 -11.38 13.43
CA LEU A 288 -10.69 -12.03 12.21
C LEU A 288 -11.15 -13.49 12.14
N ILE A 289 -11.11 -14.22 13.24
CA ILE A 289 -11.39 -15.66 13.27
C ILE A 289 -12.79 -15.98 12.75
N ASN A 290 -12.87 -16.82 11.72
CA ASN A 290 -14.09 -17.26 11.05
C ASN A 290 -14.95 -16.14 10.44
N THR A 291 -14.33 -15.03 10.04
CA THR A 291 -15.01 -13.88 9.42
C THR A 291 -14.64 -13.69 7.96
N PRO A 292 -15.43 -12.94 7.17
CA PRO A 292 -15.04 -12.60 5.80
C PRO A 292 -13.69 -11.86 5.70
N VAL A 293 -13.36 -11.00 6.67
CA VAL A 293 -12.06 -10.30 6.72
C VAL A 293 -10.93 -11.28 7.03
N GLY A 294 -11.13 -12.16 8.00
CA GLY A 294 -10.13 -13.16 8.37
C GLY A 294 -9.79 -14.12 7.23
N LYS A 295 -10.73 -14.40 6.34
CA LYS A 295 -10.54 -15.27 5.17
C LYS A 295 -9.83 -14.59 3.99
N LEU A 296 -9.54 -13.30 4.06
CA LEU A 296 -8.75 -12.62 3.03
C LEU A 296 -7.34 -13.19 3.01
N ARG A 297 -6.87 -13.50 1.80
CA ARG A 297 -5.48 -13.94 1.59
C ARG A 297 -4.52 -12.78 1.71
N ASP A 298 -3.35 -13.06 2.24
CA ASP A 298 -2.26 -12.11 2.32
C ASP A 298 -1.00 -12.68 1.67
N ASN A 299 -0.34 -11.89 0.81
CA ASN A 299 0.86 -12.28 0.09
C ASN A 299 2.12 -11.56 0.60
N SER A 300 2.09 -11.03 1.82
CA SER A 300 3.25 -10.42 2.47
C SER A 300 4.34 -11.43 2.84
N PHE A 301 5.44 -10.96 3.42
CA PHE A 301 6.52 -11.80 3.97
C PHE A 301 5.98 -12.91 4.87
N PHE A 302 4.94 -12.63 5.65
CA PHE A 302 4.35 -13.58 6.59
C PHE A 302 3.67 -14.78 5.91
N SER A 303 3.41 -14.70 4.61
CA SER A 303 2.88 -15.82 3.83
C SER A 303 3.97 -16.81 3.35
N PHE A 304 5.26 -16.52 3.57
CA PHE A 304 6.32 -17.50 3.30
C PHE A 304 6.08 -18.77 4.09
N CYS A 305 6.27 -19.92 3.44
CA CYS A 305 6.09 -21.24 4.05
C CYS A 305 4.64 -21.58 4.46
N HIS A 306 3.67 -20.75 4.06
CA HIS A 306 2.24 -20.98 4.30
C HIS A 306 1.49 -20.92 2.96
N SER A 307 1.02 -22.08 2.46
CA SER A 307 0.45 -22.22 1.10
C SER A 307 -0.89 -21.51 0.88
N ASP A 308 -1.62 -21.17 1.94
CA ASP A 308 -2.94 -20.51 1.88
C ASP A 308 -3.09 -19.52 3.04
N PHE A 309 -2.10 -18.66 3.22
CA PHE A 309 -2.02 -17.72 4.33
C PHE A 309 -3.15 -16.69 4.28
N LYS A 310 -3.86 -16.53 5.40
CA LYS A 310 -5.00 -15.64 5.57
C LYS A 310 -4.80 -14.74 6.78
N MET A 311 -5.55 -13.66 6.85
CA MET A 311 -5.50 -12.72 7.96
C MET A 311 -5.82 -13.38 9.32
N GLU A 312 -6.73 -14.37 9.36
CA GLU A 312 -7.08 -15.11 10.58
C GLU A 312 -5.98 -16.07 11.09
N ASP A 313 -5.01 -16.42 10.24
CA ASP A 313 -3.85 -17.21 10.64
C ASP A 313 -2.84 -16.37 11.43
N PHE A 314 -2.92 -15.04 11.30
CA PHE A 314 -1.95 -14.10 11.82
C PHE A 314 -2.38 -13.49 13.15
N PHE A 315 -3.63 -13.00 13.24
CA PHE A 315 -4.20 -12.38 14.45
C PHE A 315 -5.63 -12.83 14.70
N ASP A 316 -6.07 -12.75 15.97
CA ASP A 316 -7.47 -13.02 16.36
C ASP A 316 -8.39 -11.83 16.09
N GLY A 317 -7.86 -10.61 16.16
CA GLY A 317 -8.61 -9.37 15.96
C GLY A 317 -7.85 -8.24 15.31
N TYR A 318 -8.58 -7.20 14.94
CA TYR A 318 -8.07 -6.07 14.18
C TYR A 318 -8.67 -4.75 14.65
N ILE A 319 -7.85 -3.69 14.68
CA ILE A 319 -8.28 -2.33 14.96
C ILE A 319 -7.83 -1.42 13.82
N PHE A 320 -8.80 -0.72 13.23
CA PHE A 320 -8.57 0.31 12.23
C PHE A 320 -8.86 1.69 12.83
N LEU A 321 -7.84 2.56 12.87
CA LEU A 321 -7.93 3.94 13.35
C LEU A 321 -7.98 4.94 12.20
N LYS A 322 -7.09 4.79 11.21
CA LYS A 322 -6.95 5.66 10.05
C LYS A 322 -6.32 4.89 8.88
N PRO A 323 -6.56 5.30 7.62
CA PRO A 323 -5.80 4.79 6.47
C PRO A 323 -4.32 5.22 6.56
N PHE A 324 -3.42 4.51 5.88
CA PHE A 324 -1.97 4.77 5.92
C PHE A 324 -1.62 6.23 5.64
N LYS A 325 -2.26 6.86 4.65
CA LYS A 325 -2.05 8.28 4.32
C LYS A 325 -2.47 9.26 5.41
N GLY A 326 -3.31 8.85 6.34
CA GLY A 326 -3.80 9.63 7.47
C GLY A 326 -3.03 9.43 8.77
N LEU A 327 -2.08 8.48 8.81
CA LEU A 327 -1.25 8.22 9.98
C LEU A 327 -0.12 9.26 10.09
N THR A 328 0.27 9.57 11.32
CA THR A 328 1.35 10.50 11.65
C THR A 328 2.37 9.85 12.56
N GLY A 329 3.60 10.30 12.49
CA GLY A 329 4.65 9.84 13.38
C GLY A 329 4.62 10.51 14.74
N CYS A 330 5.27 9.88 15.71
CA CYS A 330 5.47 10.46 17.02
C CYS A 330 6.27 11.76 16.96
N THR A 331 6.08 12.59 17.97
CA THR A 331 6.83 13.83 18.15
C THR A 331 8.22 13.51 18.72
N TYR A 332 9.26 13.92 18.01
CA TYR A 332 10.61 13.88 18.54
C TYR A 332 10.74 14.87 19.71
N ASP A 333 11.36 14.45 20.82
CA ASP A 333 11.61 15.28 22.00
C ASP A 333 13.04 15.84 21.95
N ASP A 334 13.18 17.17 21.72
CA ASP A 334 14.48 17.82 21.60
C ASP A 334 15.29 17.80 22.92
N ASP A 335 14.62 17.72 24.07
CA ASP A 335 15.26 17.70 25.40
C ASP A 335 15.67 16.29 25.85
N PHE A 336 15.34 15.24 25.09
CA PHE A 336 15.62 13.85 25.48
C PHE A 336 17.09 13.62 25.81
N PHE A 337 17.98 14.21 25.03
CA PHE A 337 19.44 14.10 25.18
C PHE A 337 20.07 15.18 26.06
N ALA A 338 19.29 16.06 26.69
CA ALA A 338 19.85 17.13 27.52
C ALA A 338 20.74 16.56 28.65
N GLY A 339 22.00 17.01 28.71
CA GLY A 339 22.99 16.57 29.69
C GLY A 339 23.48 15.13 29.54
N LYS A 340 23.25 14.50 28.37
CA LYS A 340 23.67 13.11 28.12
C LYS A 340 25.06 13.05 27.48
N ASP A 341 25.84 12.07 27.92
CA ASP A 341 27.19 11.79 27.42
C ASP A 341 27.13 11.00 26.10
N TRP A 342 27.79 11.53 25.05
CA TRP A 342 27.84 10.88 23.74
C TRP A 342 28.53 9.51 23.81
N ASN A 343 29.57 9.35 24.58
CA ASN A 343 30.26 8.07 24.73
C ASN A 343 29.33 6.98 25.30
N TYR A 344 28.47 7.36 26.28
CA TYR A 344 27.44 6.46 26.79
C TYR A 344 26.41 6.13 25.69
N ILE A 345 25.96 7.12 24.94
CA ILE A 345 24.97 6.93 23.86
C ILE A 345 25.54 5.99 22.79
N GLU A 346 26.77 6.26 22.32
CA GLU A 346 27.42 5.49 21.27
C GLU A 346 27.62 4.02 21.65
N ASN A 347 27.98 3.75 22.92
CA ASN A 347 28.19 2.39 23.42
C ASN A 347 26.87 1.63 23.69
N ASN A 348 25.74 2.29 23.72
CA ASN A 348 24.43 1.71 24.01
C ASN A 348 23.43 1.85 22.84
N PHE A 349 23.91 1.96 21.60
CA PHE A 349 23.01 1.92 20.45
C PHE A 349 22.18 0.64 20.43
N PRO A 350 20.91 0.73 20.03
CA PRO A 350 20.00 -0.42 19.97
C PRO A 350 20.47 -1.53 19.07
N ASP A 351 21.23 -1.20 18.04
CA ASP A 351 21.86 -2.12 17.11
C ASP A 351 23.18 -1.52 16.58
N PRO A 352 24.34 -1.91 17.13
CA PRO A 352 25.62 -1.35 16.75
C PRO A 352 26.12 -1.75 15.36
N ASP A 353 25.47 -2.74 14.70
CA ASP A 353 25.81 -3.14 13.33
C ASP A 353 25.06 -2.31 12.29
N TRP A 354 24.03 -1.57 12.71
CA TRP A 354 23.41 -0.58 11.86
C TRP A 354 24.37 0.59 11.66
N ARG A 355 24.17 1.34 10.58
CA ARG A 355 25.00 2.49 10.26
C ARG A 355 25.19 3.38 11.49
N LYS A 356 26.43 3.40 12.02
CA LYS A 356 26.77 4.20 13.20
C LYS A 356 26.76 5.68 12.83
N PRO A 357 25.97 6.50 13.50
CA PRO A 357 26.07 7.95 13.41
C PRO A 357 27.41 8.39 13.99
N LYS A 358 28.00 9.44 13.42
CA LYS A 358 29.32 9.95 13.80
C LYS A 358 29.30 10.82 15.06
N ASN A 359 28.14 11.36 15.38
CA ASN A 359 27.92 12.27 16.50
C ASN A 359 26.44 12.35 16.85
N LEU A 360 26.13 13.04 17.95
CA LEU A 360 24.76 13.21 18.45
C LEU A 360 23.82 13.88 17.43
N GLU A 361 24.28 14.85 16.64
CA GLU A 361 23.41 15.54 15.69
C GLU A 361 23.02 14.65 14.50
N GLU A 362 23.95 13.82 14.02
CA GLU A 362 23.64 12.80 13.01
C GLU A 362 22.64 11.78 13.58
N TYR A 363 22.82 11.35 14.84
CA TYR A 363 21.91 10.41 15.50
C TYR A 363 20.51 11.00 15.68
N LYS A 364 20.38 12.25 16.14
CA LYS A 364 19.10 12.95 16.22
C LYS A 364 18.39 13.03 14.84
N THR A 365 19.16 13.22 13.77
CA THR A 365 18.63 13.26 12.41
C THR A 365 18.04 11.90 12.00
N GLU A 366 18.73 10.79 12.33
CA GLU A 366 18.20 9.44 12.05
C GLU A 366 16.94 9.13 12.85
N ILE A 367 16.91 9.52 14.16
CA ILE A 367 15.73 9.36 15.00
C ILE A 367 14.53 10.14 14.44
N LYS A 368 14.75 11.41 14.02
CA LYS A 368 13.72 12.23 13.36
C LYS A 368 13.24 11.62 12.04
N LYS A 369 14.13 11.00 11.26
CA LYS A 369 13.78 10.32 10.02
C LYS A 369 12.87 9.11 10.26
N TYR A 370 13.08 8.37 11.34
CA TYR A 370 12.27 7.18 11.66
C TYR A 370 10.80 7.52 11.91
N VAL A 371 10.49 8.69 12.50
CA VAL A 371 9.11 9.15 12.73
C VAL A 371 8.47 9.83 11.52
N ASN A 372 9.17 9.95 10.40
CA ASN A 372 8.56 10.41 9.15
C ASN A 372 7.73 9.27 8.54
N ILE A 373 6.51 9.09 9.03
CA ILE A 373 5.60 8.02 8.59
C ILE A 373 5.31 8.10 7.09
N LYS A 374 5.19 9.29 6.51
CA LYS A 374 4.96 9.44 5.06
C LYS A 374 6.09 8.83 4.23
N ASP A 375 7.33 9.01 4.66
CA ASP A 375 8.48 8.40 3.98
C ASP A 375 8.57 6.89 4.28
N ARG A 376 8.36 6.49 5.54
CA ARG A 376 8.43 5.10 5.95
C ARG A 376 7.35 4.23 5.30
N TYR A 377 6.14 4.77 5.16
CA TYR A 377 4.98 4.10 4.55
C TYR A 377 4.75 4.49 3.10
N ARG A 378 5.72 5.10 2.44
CA ARG A 378 5.61 5.57 1.06
C ARG A 378 4.99 4.53 0.14
N ASP A 379 5.46 3.30 0.20
CA ASP A 379 5.04 2.23 -0.71
C ASP A 379 3.54 1.92 -0.58
N VAL A 380 3.03 1.79 0.65
CA VAL A 380 1.60 1.53 0.88
C VAL A 380 0.73 2.77 0.66
N ILE A 381 1.25 3.97 0.95
CA ILE A 381 0.54 5.22 0.67
C ILE A 381 0.37 5.40 -0.84
N GLN A 382 1.43 5.17 -1.63
CA GLN A 382 1.38 5.28 -3.09
C GLN A 382 0.47 4.23 -3.73
N THR A 383 0.19 3.12 -3.05
CA THR A 383 -0.74 2.10 -3.51
C THR A 383 -2.16 2.24 -2.93
N SER A 384 -2.42 3.26 -2.12
CA SER A 384 -3.77 3.57 -1.62
C SER A 384 -4.72 3.90 -2.77
N ILE A 385 -6.02 3.66 -2.56
CA ILE A 385 -7.03 4.08 -3.54
C ILE A 385 -7.09 5.61 -3.54
N PRO A 386 -7.08 6.25 -4.72
CA PRO A 386 -7.20 7.70 -4.83
C PRO A 386 -8.46 8.26 -4.18
N ASP A 387 -8.36 9.38 -3.50
CA ASP A 387 -9.51 10.21 -3.15
C ASP A 387 -9.88 11.06 -4.36
N VAL A 388 -11.11 10.98 -4.79
CA VAL A 388 -11.63 11.74 -5.93
C VAL A 388 -12.58 12.83 -5.49
N SER A 389 -12.53 13.97 -6.15
CA SER A 389 -13.43 15.10 -5.89
C SER A 389 -14.86 14.85 -6.38
N SER A 390 -15.01 13.96 -7.36
CA SER A 390 -16.31 13.55 -7.89
C SER A 390 -16.28 12.11 -8.42
N GLY A 391 -17.45 11.45 -8.42
CA GLY A 391 -17.54 10.06 -8.84
C GLY A 391 -16.97 9.09 -7.81
N LYS A 392 -16.46 7.96 -8.26
CA LYS A 392 -15.81 6.96 -7.40
C LYS A 392 -14.79 6.13 -8.17
N ILE A 393 -13.75 5.68 -7.48
CA ILE A 393 -12.76 4.72 -7.98
C ILE A 393 -13.15 3.31 -7.52
N ILE A 394 -13.03 2.36 -8.45
CA ILE A 394 -13.00 0.92 -8.16
C ILE A 394 -11.66 0.41 -8.62
N ARG A 395 -10.83 -0.06 -7.68
CA ARG A 395 -9.52 -0.63 -8.00
C ARG A 395 -9.61 -2.13 -8.18
N ILE A 396 -8.99 -2.62 -9.24
CA ILE A 396 -8.62 -4.02 -9.39
C ILE A 396 -7.14 -4.12 -8.99
N ASN A 397 -6.90 -4.64 -7.79
CA ASN A 397 -5.56 -4.83 -7.28
C ASN A 397 -4.85 -5.93 -8.08
N GLN A 398 -3.61 -5.65 -8.50
CA GLN A 398 -2.72 -6.62 -9.15
C GLN A 398 -3.43 -7.41 -10.26
N PHE A 399 -4.09 -6.70 -11.19
CA PHE A 399 -4.75 -7.32 -12.34
C PHE A 399 -3.76 -8.27 -13.03
N SER A 400 -4.07 -9.57 -13.00
CA SER A 400 -3.20 -10.62 -13.53
C SER A 400 -3.20 -10.61 -15.05
N SER A 401 -2.04 -10.72 -15.68
CA SER A 401 -1.87 -10.75 -17.12
C SER A 401 -0.95 -11.90 -17.55
N LYS A 402 -1.24 -12.51 -18.69
CA LYS A 402 -0.34 -13.46 -19.35
C LYS A 402 0.72 -12.76 -20.22
N TYR A 403 0.59 -11.46 -20.48
CA TYR A 403 1.44 -10.71 -21.39
C TYR A 403 2.49 -9.84 -20.69
N VAL A 404 2.12 -9.25 -19.55
CA VAL A 404 2.95 -8.30 -18.80
C VAL A 404 2.86 -8.58 -17.31
N ALA A 405 3.72 -7.94 -16.52
CA ALA A 405 3.65 -8.01 -15.05
C ALA A 405 2.29 -7.48 -14.56
N SER A 406 1.75 -8.13 -13.50
CA SER A 406 0.50 -7.69 -12.88
C SER A 406 0.61 -6.25 -12.36
N ARG A 407 -0.51 -5.52 -12.42
CA ARG A 407 -0.56 -4.11 -12.06
C ARG A 407 -1.95 -3.69 -11.59
N ASN A 408 -2.04 -2.58 -10.89
CA ASN A 408 -3.34 -2.03 -10.53
C ASN A 408 -4.04 -1.44 -11.75
N VAL A 409 -5.36 -1.57 -11.77
CA VAL A 409 -6.24 -0.92 -12.76
C VAL A 409 -7.31 -0.16 -11.98
N ASP A 410 -7.35 1.15 -12.13
CA ASP A 410 -8.32 2.03 -11.49
C ASP A 410 -9.45 2.38 -12.45
N ILE A 411 -10.68 2.12 -12.03
CA ILE A 411 -11.87 2.35 -12.83
C ILE A 411 -12.64 3.50 -12.18
N TRP A 412 -12.55 4.67 -12.78
CA TRP A 412 -13.35 5.82 -12.34
C TRP A 412 -14.74 5.78 -12.98
N LEU A 413 -15.76 5.84 -12.13
CA LEU A 413 -17.17 5.95 -12.50
C LEU A 413 -17.66 7.36 -12.18
N PRO A 414 -18.35 8.05 -13.13
CA PRO A 414 -18.82 9.41 -12.90
C PRO A 414 -19.87 9.46 -11.78
N GLU A 415 -20.06 10.64 -11.17
CA GLU A 415 -20.96 10.86 -10.03
C GLU A 415 -22.38 10.33 -10.28
N ASN A 416 -22.91 10.52 -11.50
CA ASN A 416 -24.23 10.07 -11.91
C ASN A 416 -24.21 8.71 -12.62
N PHE A 417 -23.29 7.82 -12.24
CA PHE A 417 -23.21 6.48 -12.83
C PHE A 417 -24.50 5.70 -12.61
N ASN A 418 -25.06 5.19 -13.72
CA ASN A 418 -26.27 4.38 -13.73
C ASN A 418 -26.02 3.08 -14.50
N PRO A 419 -26.13 1.89 -13.87
CA PRO A 419 -25.86 0.61 -14.52
C PRO A 419 -26.77 0.29 -15.71
N ASN A 420 -27.90 0.97 -15.84
CA ASN A 420 -28.83 0.82 -16.96
C ASN A 420 -28.49 1.75 -18.16
N LYS A 421 -27.48 2.61 -18.04
CA LYS A 421 -27.03 3.52 -19.09
C LYS A 421 -25.73 2.96 -19.72
N LYS A 422 -25.46 3.30 -20.97
CA LYS A 422 -24.23 2.88 -21.65
C LYS A 422 -23.20 4.00 -21.68
N TYR A 423 -21.94 3.63 -21.53
CA TYR A 423 -20.80 4.55 -21.38
C TYR A 423 -19.73 4.30 -22.45
N ALA A 424 -19.17 5.36 -22.99
CA ALA A 424 -17.89 5.31 -23.67
C ALA A 424 -16.77 4.93 -22.66
N VAL A 425 -15.62 4.49 -23.14
CA VAL A 425 -14.47 4.15 -22.28
C VAL A 425 -13.23 4.90 -22.74
N LEU A 426 -12.57 5.59 -21.82
CA LEU A 426 -11.25 6.20 -22.02
C LEU A 426 -10.20 5.46 -21.18
N TYR A 427 -9.27 4.78 -21.86
CA TYR A 427 -8.10 4.16 -21.23
C TYR A 427 -7.01 5.20 -21.09
N MET A 428 -6.48 5.39 -19.88
CA MET A 428 -5.41 6.35 -19.63
C MET A 428 -4.19 5.66 -19.02
N HIS A 429 -3.03 5.95 -19.61
CA HIS A 429 -1.75 5.45 -19.11
C HIS A 429 -1.32 6.17 -17.84
N ASP A 430 -0.34 5.59 -17.13
CA ASP A 430 0.19 6.13 -15.87
C ASP A 430 -0.92 6.35 -14.82
N GLY A 431 -1.79 5.34 -14.67
CA GLY A 431 -3.03 5.36 -13.88
C GLY A 431 -2.86 5.87 -12.45
N GLN A 432 -1.70 5.66 -11.83
CA GLN A 432 -1.37 6.15 -10.50
C GLN A 432 -1.32 7.67 -10.38
N MET A 433 -1.14 8.40 -11.49
CA MET A 433 -0.96 9.86 -11.51
C MET A 433 -2.25 10.64 -11.83
N LEU A 434 -3.38 9.96 -12.02
CA LEU A 434 -4.56 10.58 -12.65
C LEU A 434 -5.46 11.36 -11.69
N PHE A 435 -5.62 10.90 -10.43
CA PHE A 435 -6.77 11.25 -9.61
C PHE A 435 -6.46 11.84 -8.21
N ASP A 436 -5.27 11.65 -7.63
CA ASP A 436 -4.97 12.09 -6.26
C ASP A 436 -3.47 12.38 -6.11
N GLY A 437 -3.12 13.64 -6.10
CA GLY A 437 -1.73 14.08 -5.93
C GLY A 437 -1.16 13.78 -4.55
N SER A 438 -2.00 13.60 -3.54
CA SER A 438 -1.53 13.39 -2.15
C SER A 438 -0.84 12.05 -1.93
N ILE A 439 -1.12 11.06 -2.79
CA ILE A 439 -0.51 9.73 -2.76
C ILE A 439 0.63 9.57 -3.79
N ASN A 440 0.86 10.56 -4.65
CA ASN A 440 1.85 10.49 -5.70
C ASN A 440 3.25 10.92 -5.20
N TRP A 441 4.28 10.36 -5.81
CA TRP A 441 5.68 10.61 -5.44
C TRP A 441 6.11 12.07 -5.57
N ASN A 442 5.46 12.83 -6.47
CA ASN A 442 5.75 14.25 -6.75
C ASN A 442 4.66 15.21 -6.25
N ASN A 443 3.69 14.72 -5.48
CA ASN A 443 2.52 15.47 -4.97
C ASN A 443 1.72 16.18 -6.08
N SER A 444 1.65 15.60 -7.28
CA SER A 444 0.96 16.16 -8.43
C SER A 444 0.06 15.12 -9.09
N GLU A 445 -0.98 15.58 -9.77
CA GLU A 445 -1.96 14.74 -10.45
C GLU A 445 -2.48 15.41 -11.73
N TRP A 446 -3.15 14.60 -12.58
CA TRP A 446 -3.79 15.09 -13.78
C TRP A 446 -5.15 15.73 -13.54
N LYS A 447 -5.76 15.56 -12.37
CA LYS A 447 -7.11 16.05 -12.03
C LYS A 447 -8.16 15.59 -13.03
N VAL A 448 -8.19 14.31 -13.30
CA VAL A 448 -9.02 13.74 -14.37
C VAL A 448 -10.50 13.84 -14.02
N ASP A 449 -10.87 13.51 -12.79
CA ASP A 449 -12.26 13.56 -12.30
C ASP A 449 -12.79 14.99 -12.23
N GLU A 450 -12.00 15.98 -11.79
CA GLU A 450 -12.37 17.39 -11.81
C GLU A 450 -12.56 17.88 -13.24
N ASN A 451 -11.56 17.66 -14.12
CA ASN A 451 -11.61 18.16 -15.50
C ASN A 451 -12.81 17.59 -16.26
N TYR A 452 -13.06 16.27 -16.14
CA TYR A 452 -14.21 15.66 -16.80
C TYR A 452 -15.53 16.20 -16.25
N THR A 453 -15.65 16.28 -14.92
CA THR A 453 -16.89 16.71 -14.26
C THR A 453 -17.19 18.18 -14.56
N GLU A 454 -16.21 19.07 -14.48
CA GLU A 454 -16.42 20.48 -14.82
C GLU A 454 -16.74 20.68 -16.30
N LEU A 455 -16.08 19.95 -17.19
CA LEU A 455 -16.33 20.05 -18.62
C LEU A 455 -17.74 19.53 -18.95
N SER A 456 -18.19 18.44 -18.33
CA SER A 456 -19.52 17.85 -18.55
C SER A 456 -20.67 18.78 -18.13
N LYS A 457 -20.43 19.73 -17.21
CA LYS A 457 -21.38 20.79 -16.82
C LYS A 457 -21.48 21.90 -17.85
N LYS A 458 -20.42 22.13 -18.62
CA LYS A 458 -20.32 23.23 -19.60
C LYS A 458 -20.76 22.84 -21.00
N ILE A 459 -20.48 21.62 -21.41
CA ILE A 459 -20.78 21.11 -22.75
C ILE A 459 -21.32 19.68 -22.69
N LYS A 460 -22.00 19.27 -23.78
CA LYS A 460 -22.56 17.93 -23.88
C LYS A 460 -21.46 16.92 -24.27
N LEU A 461 -21.03 16.10 -23.33
CA LEU A 461 -20.07 15.01 -23.53
C LEU A 461 -20.76 13.65 -23.66
N LYS A 462 -20.05 12.68 -24.24
CA LYS A 462 -20.35 11.26 -24.04
C LYS A 462 -20.22 10.94 -22.57
N ASP A 463 -21.15 10.19 -22.02
CA ASP A 463 -21.01 9.61 -20.69
C ASP A 463 -19.84 8.62 -20.75
N CYS A 464 -18.85 8.75 -19.87
CA CYS A 464 -17.58 8.04 -19.99
C CYS A 464 -17.17 7.39 -18.66
N ILE A 465 -16.67 6.17 -18.77
CA ILE A 465 -15.90 5.48 -17.73
C ILE A 465 -14.42 5.71 -18.06
N ILE A 466 -13.61 6.07 -17.07
CA ILE A 466 -12.18 6.27 -17.27
C ILE A 466 -11.43 5.13 -16.59
N VAL A 467 -10.53 4.48 -17.34
CA VAL A 467 -9.75 3.32 -16.88
C VAL A 467 -8.29 3.71 -16.81
N GLY A 468 -7.79 3.92 -15.59
CA GLY A 468 -6.40 4.23 -15.31
C GLY A 468 -5.54 2.96 -15.26
N LEU A 469 -4.62 2.84 -16.20
CA LEU A 469 -3.69 1.72 -16.32
C LEU A 469 -2.38 2.09 -15.62
N TRP A 470 -2.09 1.46 -14.49
CA TRP A 470 -0.84 1.73 -13.78
C TRP A 470 0.36 1.24 -14.57
N ASN A 471 1.45 1.99 -14.56
CA ASN A 471 2.74 1.47 -14.97
C ASN A 471 3.44 0.76 -13.79
N THR A 472 4.43 -0.06 -14.06
CA THR A 472 5.20 -0.79 -13.04
C THR A 472 6.49 -0.08 -12.62
N GLY A 473 6.73 1.14 -13.09
CA GLY A 473 7.99 1.85 -12.91
C GLY A 473 9.11 1.26 -13.78
N ALA A 474 9.67 0.14 -13.36
CA ALA A 474 10.83 -0.47 -14.00
C ALA A 474 10.64 -0.83 -15.48
N THR A 475 9.45 -1.32 -15.87
CA THR A 475 9.18 -1.72 -17.26
C THR A 475 8.50 -0.64 -18.10
N ARG A 476 8.21 0.54 -17.54
CA ARG A 476 7.46 1.60 -18.23
C ARG A 476 8.06 1.98 -19.58
N HIS A 477 9.37 2.18 -19.65
CA HIS A 477 10.03 2.54 -20.92
C HIS A 477 9.91 1.43 -21.96
N SER A 478 10.13 0.17 -21.58
CA SER A 478 10.05 -0.98 -22.51
C SER A 478 8.61 -1.29 -22.94
N GLU A 479 7.61 -0.98 -22.12
CA GLU A 479 6.19 -1.17 -22.42
C GLU A 479 5.61 -0.03 -23.25
N TYR A 480 6.19 1.17 -23.18
CA TYR A 480 5.62 2.35 -23.83
C TYR A 480 6.36 2.77 -25.10
N PHE A 481 7.53 2.21 -25.38
CA PHE A 481 8.26 2.51 -26.60
C PHE A 481 7.72 1.66 -27.77
N PRO A 482 7.29 2.26 -28.90
CA PRO A 482 6.71 1.57 -30.05
C PRO A 482 7.65 0.49 -30.63
N GLN A 483 7.26 -0.79 -30.48
CA GLN A 483 8.12 -1.93 -30.83
C GLN A 483 8.53 -1.94 -32.30
N LYS A 484 7.60 -1.68 -33.24
CA LYS A 484 7.90 -1.69 -34.66
C LYS A 484 8.83 -0.57 -35.08
N ALA A 485 8.77 0.57 -34.41
CA ALA A 485 9.76 1.64 -34.61
C ALA A 485 11.13 1.22 -34.05
N PHE A 486 11.16 0.61 -32.82
CA PHE A 486 12.40 0.06 -32.26
C PHE A 486 13.06 -0.98 -33.18
N GLU A 487 12.28 -1.90 -33.76
CA GLU A 487 12.79 -2.94 -34.67
C GLU A 487 13.40 -2.39 -35.95
N SER A 488 13.06 -1.15 -36.33
CA SER A 488 13.63 -0.47 -37.51
C SER A 488 14.94 0.27 -37.22
N LEU A 489 15.37 0.40 -35.96
CA LEU A 489 16.63 1.03 -35.58
C LEU A 489 17.83 0.16 -35.95
N SER A 490 19.01 0.76 -36.02
CA SER A 490 20.28 0.04 -36.18
C SER A 490 20.48 -0.96 -35.06
N LYS A 491 21.14 -2.09 -35.33
CA LYS A 491 21.39 -3.13 -34.33
C LYS A 491 22.22 -2.64 -33.15
N GLU A 492 23.12 -1.73 -33.38
CA GLU A 492 23.94 -1.10 -32.34
C GLU A 492 23.06 -0.30 -31.37
N LEU A 493 22.16 0.55 -31.89
CA LEU A 493 21.25 1.34 -31.08
C LEU A 493 20.21 0.45 -30.36
N GLN A 494 19.67 -0.59 -31.02
CA GLN A 494 18.81 -1.57 -30.37
C GLN A 494 19.47 -2.20 -29.15
N ASN A 495 20.72 -2.69 -29.29
CA ASN A 495 21.45 -3.33 -28.21
C ASN A 495 21.70 -2.36 -27.03
N GLN A 496 22.11 -1.12 -27.35
CA GLN A 496 22.31 -0.09 -26.32
C GLN A 496 21.02 0.21 -25.53
N ILE A 497 19.89 0.32 -26.22
CA ILE A 497 18.59 0.61 -25.60
C ILE A 497 18.13 -0.58 -24.74
N LEU A 498 18.25 -1.81 -25.23
CA LEU A 498 17.89 -3.02 -24.51
C LEU A 498 18.67 -3.16 -23.19
N GLU A 499 19.99 -2.95 -23.26
CA GLU A 499 20.87 -3.12 -22.12
C GLU A 499 20.64 -2.05 -21.03
N LYS A 500 20.54 -0.77 -21.45
CA LYS A 500 20.55 0.35 -20.50
C LYS A 500 19.15 0.75 -20.01
N TYR A 501 18.11 0.58 -20.83
CA TYR A 501 16.80 1.20 -20.56
C TYR A 501 15.63 0.22 -20.54
N PHE A 502 15.71 -0.96 -21.18
CA PHE A 502 14.58 -1.83 -21.39
C PHE A 502 14.65 -3.17 -20.65
N LEU A 503 15.60 -3.35 -19.73
CA LEU A 503 15.78 -4.60 -18.99
C LEU A 503 15.87 -5.83 -19.93
N GLY A 504 16.54 -5.66 -21.08
CA GLY A 504 16.82 -6.71 -22.07
C GLY A 504 15.69 -7.01 -23.06
N LYS A 505 14.52 -6.35 -22.99
CA LYS A 505 13.41 -6.64 -23.90
C LYS A 505 12.50 -5.44 -24.14
N VAL A 506 11.98 -5.30 -25.36
CA VAL A 506 10.87 -4.41 -25.68
C VAL A 506 9.54 -5.14 -25.43
N GLN A 507 8.53 -4.47 -24.92
CA GLN A 507 7.29 -5.12 -24.46
C GLN A 507 6.01 -4.39 -24.88
N SER A 508 6.07 -3.38 -25.75
CA SER A 508 4.90 -2.57 -26.07
C SER A 508 3.79 -3.35 -26.79
N ASP A 509 4.13 -4.30 -27.66
CA ASP A 509 3.12 -5.16 -28.28
C ASP A 509 2.40 -6.03 -27.24
N ASN A 510 3.13 -6.56 -26.26
CA ASN A 510 2.54 -7.31 -25.14
C ASN A 510 1.68 -6.42 -24.24
N TYR A 511 2.12 -5.18 -24.01
CA TYR A 511 1.35 -4.21 -23.23
C TYR A 511 0.04 -3.83 -23.94
N LEU A 512 0.05 -3.65 -25.25
CA LEU A 512 -1.18 -3.42 -26.02
C LEU A 512 -2.11 -4.65 -26.02
N LYS A 513 -1.56 -5.87 -26.11
CA LYS A 513 -2.36 -7.10 -25.96
C LYS A 513 -3.01 -7.17 -24.57
N PHE A 514 -2.28 -6.83 -23.53
CA PHE A 514 -2.86 -6.73 -22.17
C PHE A 514 -4.07 -5.79 -22.15
N ILE A 515 -3.99 -4.62 -22.76
CA ILE A 515 -5.11 -3.67 -22.81
C ILE A 515 -6.29 -4.25 -23.63
N VAL A 516 -6.00 -4.73 -24.85
CA VAL A 516 -7.02 -5.10 -25.83
C VAL A 516 -7.65 -6.46 -25.56
N GLU A 517 -6.83 -7.44 -25.14
CA GLU A 517 -7.29 -8.83 -25.00
C GLU A 517 -7.64 -9.22 -23.55
N GLU A 518 -7.24 -8.43 -22.55
CA GLU A 518 -7.50 -8.75 -21.14
C GLU A 518 -8.30 -7.62 -20.44
N VAL A 519 -7.77 -6.39 -20.38
CA VAL A 519 -8.45 -5.29 -19.65
C VAL A 519 -9.76 -4.90 -20.33
N LYS A 520 -9.75 -4.62 -21.64
CA LYS A 520 -10.97 -4.20 -22.34
C LYS A 520 -12.10 -5.24 -22.25
N PRO A 521 -11.88 -6.54 -22.51
CA PRO A 521 -12.91 -7.56 -22.30
C PRO A 521 -13.42 -7.62 -20.86
N PHE A 522 -12.54 -7.46 -19.87
CA PHE A 522 -12.94 -7.39 -18.47
C PHE A 522 -13.87 -6.20 -18.19
N ILE A 523 -13.50 -5.00 -18.66
CA ILE A 523 -14.32 -3.79 -18.52
C ILE A 523 -15.68 -3.95 -19.23
N ASP A 524 -15.68 -4.44 -20.45
CA ASP A 524 -16.88 -4.64 -21.27
C ASP A 524 -17.83 -5.73 -20.72
N LYS A 525 -17.31 -6.65 -19.91
CA LYS A 525 -18.10 -7.68 -19.24
C LYS A 525 -18.74 -7.18 -17.95
N ASN A 526 -18.00 -6.37 -17.18
CA ASN A 526 -18.39 -6.01 -15.82
C ASN A 526 -19.07 -4.64 -15.71
N TYR A 527 -18.97 -3.80 -16.76
CA TYR A 527 -19.54 -2.45 -16.80
C TYR A 527 -20.40 -2.25 -18.05
N PRO A 528 -21.41 -1.36 -18.00
CA PRO A 528 -22.31 -1.11 -19.10
C PRO A 528 -21.67 -0.23 -20.17
N THR A 529 -20.73 -0.78 -20.95
CA THR A 529 -19.97 -0.04 -21.96
C THR A 529 -20.61 -0.06 -23.35
N LEU A 530 -20.30 0.96 -24.15
CA LEU A 530 -20.40 0.96 -25.60
C LEU A 530 -19.08 0.35 -26.12
N LYS A 531 -19.17 -0.86 -26.71
CA LYS A 531 -17.98 -1.67 -27.03
C LYS A 531 -17.31 -1.33 -28.35
N ASP A 532 -18.01 -0.52 -29.15
CA ASP A 532 -17.57 -0.14 -30.48
C ASP A 532 -16.38 0.83 -30.43
N ARG A 533 -15.68 0.89 -31.55
CA ARG A 533 -14.48 1.75 -31.75
C ARG A 533 -14.79 3.23 -31.49
N GLU A 534 -15.96 3.73 -31.98
CA GLU A 534 -16.36 5.13 -31.89
C GLU A 534 -16.56 5.60 -30.43
N ASN A 535 -16.60 4.67 -29.48
CA ASN A 535 -16.77 4.90 -28.06
C ASN A 535 -15.61 4.37 -27.20
N THR A 536 -14.50 3.98 -27.85
CA THR A 536 -13.28 3.49 -27.16
C THR A 536 -12.11 4.43 -27.47
N PHE A 537 -11.50 5.00 -26.42
CA PHE A 537 -10.47 6.02 -26.52
C PHE A 537 -9.25 5.65 -25.67
N ILE A 538 -8.08 6.20 -26.02
CA ILE A 538 -6.84 6.02 -25.30
C ILE A 538 -6.11 7.34 -25.15
N ALA A 539 -5.45 7.56 -23.99
CA ALA A 539 -4.73 8.80 -23.73
C ALA A 539 -3.53 8.61 -22.79
N GLY A 540 -2.55 9.48 -22.93
CA GLY A 540 -1.39 9.54 -22.05
C GLY A 540 -0.46 10.69 -22.39
N SER A 541 0.53 10.93 -21.51
CA SER A 541 1.56 11.95 -21.73
C SER A 541 2.94 11.35 -21.91
N SER A 542 3.82 12.11 -22.51
CA SER A 542 5.22 11.70 -22.67
C SER A 542 5.33 10.36 -23.40
N MET A 543 5.99 9.36 -22.78
CA MET A 543 5.99 7.98 -23.26
C MET A 543 4.56 7.41 -23.34
N GLY A 544 3.64 7.82 -22.44
CA GLY A 544 2.21 7.47 -22.52
C GLY A 544 1.53 8.05 -23.77
N GLY A 545 1.98 9.20 -24.28
CA GLY A 545 1.57 9.74 -25.56
C GLY A 545 2.07 8.89 -26.74
N LEU A 546 3.32 8.41 -26.67
CA LEU A 546 3.87 7.50 -27.70
C LEU A 546 3.10 6.19 -27.79
N ILE A 547 2.83 5.53 -26.64
CA ILE A 547 2.09 4.26 -26.66
C ILE A 547 0.62 4.45 -27.02
N SER A 548 0.01 5.61 -26.71
CA SER A 548 -1.35 5.95 -27.17
C SER A 548 -1.42 6.09 -28.71
N MET A 549 -0.43 6.77 -29.30
CA MET A 549 -0.27 6.88 -30.74
C MET A 549 -0.04 5.48 -31.37
N TYR A 550 0.81 4.68 -30.76
CA TYR A 550 1.09 3.32 -31.22
C TYR A 550 -0.15 2.43 -31.13
N ALA A 551 -0.94 2.53 -30.06
CA ALA A 551 -2.16 1.76 -29.86
C ALA A 551 -3.22 2.03 -30.94
N ILE A 552 -3.47 3.28 -31.32
CA ILE A 552 -4.47 3.60 -32.37
C ILE A 552 -3.98 3.18 -33.76
N CYS A 553 -2.67 3.10 -33.97
CA CYS A 553 -2.09 2.59 -35.22
C CYS A 553 -2.12 1.07 -35.33
N GLU A 554 -1.87 0.34 -34.22
CA GLU A 554 -1.83 -1.13 -34.23
C GLU A 554 -3.22 -1.78 -34.05
N TYR A 555 -4.15 -1.09 -33.39
CA TYR A 555 -5.53 -1.57 -33.12
C TYR A 555 -6.57 -0.55 -33.58
N PRO A 556 -6.58 -0.17 -34.88
CA PRO A 556 -7.53 0.83 -35.41
C PRO A 556 -8.99 0.36 -35.37
N GLU A 557 -9.23 -0.96 -35.25
CA GLU A 557 -10.57 -1.53 -35.07
C GLU A 557 -11.08 -1.39 -33.63
N VAL A 558 -10.19 -1.12 -32.67
CA VAL A 558 -10.51 -1.01 -31.24
C VAL A 558 -10.65 0.44 -30.81
N PHE A 559 -9.69 1.29 -31.17
CA PHE A 559 -9.61 2.67 -30.71
C PHE A 559 -10.05 3.66 -31.79
N GLY A 560 -11.12 4.41 -31.53
CA GLY A 560 -11.62 5.45 -32.46
C GLY A 560 -10.97 6.81 -32.25
N GLY A 561 -10.25 7.01 -31.15
CA GLY A 561 -9.50 8.24 -30.90
C GLY A 561 -8.37 8.09 -29.89
N ALA A 562 -7.32 8.89 -30.08
CA ALA A 562 -6.17 8.97 -29.18
C ALA A 562 -5.86 10.42 -28.78
N ALA A 563 -5.46 10.64 -27.53
CA ALA A 563 -4.90 11.90 -27.06
C ALA A 563 -3.46 11.68 -26.56
N CYS A 564 -2.53 12.32 -27.25
CA CYS A 564 -1.10 12.15 -27.09
C CYS A 564 -0.50 13.48 -26.58
N LEU A 565 -0.45 13.67 -25.25
CA LEU A 565 0.00 14.91 -24.63
C LEU A 565 1.51 14.90 -24.48
N SER A 566 2.17 16.01 -24.77
CA SER A 566 3.63 16.16 -24.66
C SER A 566 4.38 14.92 -25.18
N THR A 567 3.99 14.43 -26.37
CA THR A 567 4.46 13.14 -26.92
C THR A 567 5.98 13.08 -26.98
N HIS A 568 6.57 12.04 -26.40
CA HIS A 568 8.03 11.92 -26.22
C HIS A 568 8.76 11.53 -27.50
N TRP A 569 8.69 12.39 -28.53
CA TRP A 569 9.27 12.13 -29.86
C TRP A 569 10.78 11.89 -29.86
N VAL A 570 11.49 12.32 -28.82
CA VAL A 570 12.94 12.06 -28.68
C VAL A 570 13.24 10.62 -28.25
N GLY A 571 12.25 9.87 -27.73
CA GLY A 571 12.34 8.45 -27.40
C GLY A 571 13.18 8.14 -26.16
N ILE A 572 14.49 8.38 -26.21
CA ILE A 572 15.42 8.21 -25.08
C ILE A 572 16.16 9.53 -24.86
N THR A 573 15.93 10.16 -23.73
CA THR A 573 16.39 11.53 -23.43
C THR A 573 17.91 11.68 -23.46
N ASP A 574 18.63 10.66 -23.01
CA ASP A 574 20.10 10.66 -22.89
C ASP A 574 20.82 10.33 -24.21
N LEU A 575 20.05 9.93 -25.22
CA LEU A 575 20.59 9.67 -26.55
C LEU A 575 20.29 10.86 -27.46
N SER A 576 21.32 11.53 -27.96
CA SER A 576 21.20 12.66 -28.89
C SER A 576 21.12 12.20 -30.35
N ASP A 577 20.45 11.09 -30.63
CA ASP A 577 20.39 10.49 -31.95
C ASP A 577 19.05 10.85 -32.64
N ASP A 578 19.13 11.30 -33.90
CA ASP A 578 17.94 11.56 -34.71
C ASP A 578 17.31 10.26 -35.30
N GLU A 579 17.97 9.09 -35.16
CA GLU A 579 17.47 7.81 -35.69
C GLU A 579 16.13 7.42 -35.06
N ILE A 580 15.98 7.62 -33.73
CA ILE A 580 14.74 7.29 -33.02
C ILE A 580 13.55 8.13 -33.50
N PRO A 581 13.62 9.47 -33.52
CA PRO A 581 12.55 10.30 -34.09
C PRO A 581 12.21 9.93 -35.55
N ILE A 582 13.20 9.66 -36.37
CA ILE A 582 13.03 9.25 -37.80
C ILE A 582 12.28 7.90 -37.86
N ALA A 583 12.59 6.96 -36.96
CA ALA A 583 11.88 5.68 -36.89
C ALA A 583 10.39 5.87 -36.55
N PHE A 584 10.05 6.78 -35.64
CA PHE A 584 8.64 7.13 -35.33
C PHE A 584 7.96 7.80 -36.54
N GLU A 585 8.60 8.74 -37.21
CA GLU A 585 8.07 9.39 -38.41
C GLU A 585 7.77 8.37 -39.51
N ASN A 586 8.73 7.45 -39.79
CA ASN A 586 8.57 6.39 -40.77
C ASN A 586 7.47 5.41 -40.43
N TYR A 587 7.35 5.05 -39.15
CA TYR A 587 6.27 4.21 -38.65
C TYR A 587 4.91 4.86 -38.88
N LEU A 588 4.75 6.14 -38.51
CA LEU A 588 3.50 6.89 -38.75
C LEU A 588 3.12 6.94 -40.22
N ARG A 589 4.08 7.20 -41.14
CA ARG A 589 3.82 7.20 -42.60
C ARG A 589 3.24 5.88 -43.10
N GLN A 590 3.56 4.77 -42.45
CA GLN A 590 3.10 3.43 -42.86
C GLN A 590 1.78 3.02 -42.15
N LYS A 591 1.56 3.43 -40.90
CA LYS A 591 0.60 2.81 -40.02
C LYS A 591 -0.53 3.71 -39.53
N LEU A 592 -0.50 5.02 -39.80
CA LEU A 592 -1.61 5.88 -39.41
C LEU A 592 -2.97 5.32 -39.87
N PRO A 593 -4.00 5.29 -39.02
CA PRO A 593 -5.30 4.73 -39.35
C PRO A 593 -6.06 5.63 -40.36
N ASN A 594 -7.21 5.14 -40.82
CA ASN A 594 -8.04 5.88 -41.76
C ASN A 594 -8.59 7.19 -41.15
N PRO A 595 -8.27 8.38 -41.70
CA PRO A 595 -8.69 9.66 -41.14
C PRO A 595 -10.20 9.87 -41.14
N LYS A 596 -10.96 9.15 -41.96
CA LYS A 596 -12.42 9.28 -42.02
C LYS A 596 -13.12 8.68 -40.77
N THR A 597 -12.40 7.83 -40.03
CA THR A 597 -12.99 7.03 -38.93
C THR A 597 -12.23 7.16 -37.61
N HIS A 598 -11.14 7.90 -37.60
CA HIS A 598 -10.31 8.06 -36.41
C HIS A 598 -10.00 9.53 -36.15
N LYS A 599 -9.77 9.88 -34.87
CA LYS A 599 -9.37 11.21 -34.46
C LYS A 599 -8.16 11.16 -33.52
N ILE A 600 -7.20 12.07 -33.72
CA ILE A 600 -5.97 12.10 -32.95
C ILE A 600 -5.70 13.52 -32.48
N TYR A 601 -5.39 13.65 -31.20
CA TYR A 601 -5.00 14.91 -30.57
C TYR A 601 -3.51 14.84 -30.17
N PHE A 602 -2.78 15.90 -30.49
CA PHE A 602 -1.41 16.12 -30.01
C PHE A 602 -1.32 17.46 -29.29
N ASP A 603 -0.41 17.55 -28.32
CA ASP A 603 0.03 18.81 -27.75
C ASP A 603 1.47 18.75 -27.23
N PHE A 604 2.02 19.91 -26.93
CA PHE A 604 3.30 20.08 -26.26
C PHE A 604 3.41 21.45 -25.61
N GLY A 605 4.25 21.56 -24.57
CA GLY A 605 4.66 22.82 -23.95
C GLY A 605 5.91 23.41 -24.60
N THR A 606 6.46 24.48 -24.00
CA THR A 606 7.69 25.14 -24.51
C THR A 606 8.83 25.14 -23.50
N GLU A 607 8.60 24.66 -22.28
CA GLU A 607 9.59 24.66 -21.20
C GLU A 607 10.10 23.26 -20.85
N GLY A 608 11.30 23.20 -20.28
CA GLY A 608 11.91 21.96 -19.84
C GLY A 608 12.07 20.94 -20.98
N LEU A 609 11.62 19.69 -20.76
CA LEU A 609 11.72 18.64 -21.75
C LEU A 609 10.85 18.91 -22.99
N ASP A 610 9.70 19.56 -22.82
CA ASP A 610 8.78 19.90 -23.93
C ASP A 610 9.40 20.83 -24.96
N SER A 611 10.37 21.67 -24.58
CA SER A 611 11.09 22.55 -25.49
C SER A 611 11.80 21.82 -26.63
N ARG A 612 12.04 20.51 -26.48
CA ARG A 612 12.67 19.67 -27.50
C ARG A 612 11.70 19.10 -28.54
N TYR A 613 10.38 19.25 -28.35
CA TYR A 613 9.37 18.52 -29.12
C TYR A 613 8.91 19.23 -30.38
N GLU A 614 8.94 20.56 -30.44
CA GLU A 614 8.37 21.34 -31.54
C GLU A 614 8.87 20.90 -32.91
N LYS A 615 10.18 20.71 -33.06
CA LYS A 615 10.78 20.30 -34.35
C LYS A 615 10.25 18.94 -34.83
N HIS A 616 9.98 18.01 -33.91
CA HIS A 616 9.50 16.67 -34.24
C HIS A 616 7.98 16.69 -34.46
N GLN A 617 7.24 17.42 -33.61
CA GLN A 617 5.80 17.56 -33.80
C GLN A 617 5.45 18.22 -35.15
N ASN A 618 6.20 19.23 -35.58
CA ASN A 618 6.00 19.84 -36.91
C ASN A 618 6.16 18.83 -38.04
N LYS A 619 7.10 17.88 -37.96
CA LYS A 619 7.23 16.82 -38.93
C LYS A 619 6.07 15.83 -38.91
N VAL A 620 5.61 15.48 -37.71
CA VAL A 620 4.42 14.65 -37.53
C VAL A 620 3.18 15.35 -38.11
N ASP A 621 3.02 16.64 -37.91
CA ASP A 621 1.90 17.43 -38.46
C ASP A 621 1.90 17.43 -40.02
N LEU A 622 3.07 17.45 -40.62
CA LEU A 622 3.18 17.26 -42.08
C LEU A 622 2.71 15.86 -42.50
N ILE A 623 3.11 14.82 -41.77
CA ILE A 623 2.68 13.43 -42.01
C ILE A 623 1.15 13.31 -41.84
N MET A 624 0.57 13.91 -40.80
CA MET A 624 -0.88 13.91 -40.59
C MET A 624 -1.62 14.52 -41.78
N THR A 625 -1.11 15.65 -42.30
CA THR A 625 -1.67 16.31 -43.47
C THR A 625 -1.53 15.43 -44.74
N GLU A 626 -0.34 14.85 -45.00
CA GLU A 626 -0.10 13.92 -46.12
C GLU A 626 -1.06 12.71 -46.09
N LYS A 627 -1.42 12.22 -44.88
CA LYS A 627 -2.33 11.10 -44.69
C LYS A 627 -3.82 11.48 -44.73
N GLY A 628 -4.14 12.76 -44.94
CA GLY A 628 -5.52 13.24 -45.13
C GLY A 628 -6.25 13.59 -43.84
N PHE A 629 -5.54 13.68 -42.72
CA PHE A 629 -6.12 14.24 -41.48
C PHE A 629 -6.32 15.75 -41.65
N ASN A 630 -7.31 16.29 -40.97
CA ASN A 630 -7.69 17.69 -41.03
C ASN A 630 -8.33 18.16 -39.72
N LYS A 631 -8.69 19.43 -39.61
CA LYS A 631 -9.25 20.06 -38.42
C LYS A 631 -10.48 19.37 -37.76
N ASN A 632 -11.13 18.47 -38.47
CA ASN A 632 -12.31 17.75 -37.97
C ASN A 632 -11.91 16.47 -37.19
N ASN A 633 -10.73 15.94 -37.45
CA ASN A 633 -10.29 14.65 -36.92
C ASN A 633 -8.86 14.64 -36.37
N TRP A 634 -8.16 15.79 -36.45
CA TRP A 634 -6.85 15.97 -35.88
C TRP A 634 -6.62 17.41 -35.43
N THR A 635 -5.88 17.59 -34.37
CA THR A 635 -5.38 18.90 -33.93
C THR A 635 -4.09 18.74 -33.17
N THR A 636 -3.18 19.68 -33.35
CA THR A 636 -1.97 19.87 -32.53
C THR A 636 -2.09 21.22 -31.83
N ARG A 637 -1.74 21.24 -30.52
CA ARG A 637 -1.77 22.44 -29.68
C ARG A 637 -0.40 22.71 -29.10
N LYS A 638 0.10 23.94 -29.23
CA LYS A 638 1.30 24.44 -28.52
C LYS A 638 0.87 25.28 -27.32
N PHE A 639 1.49 25.05 -26.18
CA PHE A 639 1.21 25.76 -24.92
C PHE A 639 2.47 26.52 -24.47
N GLU A 640 2.48 27.81 -24.68
CA GLU A 640 3.60 28.66 -24.26
C GLU A 640 3.76 28.62 -22.75
N SER A 641 5.03 28.58 -22.27
CA SER A 641 5.40 28.51 -20.86
C SER A 641 4.88 27.30 -20.09
N ALA A 642 4.37 26.27 -20.76
CA ALA A 642 4.03 25.01 -20.13
C ALA A 642 5.23 24.07 -20.12
N ASP A 643 5.46 23.42 -18.99
CA ASP A 643 6.51 22.44 -18.78
C ASP A 643 6.02 21.00 -18.91
N HIS A 644 6.94 20.06 -18.77
CA HIS A 644 6.67 18.61 -18.86
C HIS A 644 6.24 18.07 -17.49
N SER A 645 5.01 18.40 -17.03
CA SER A 645 4.53 17.99 -15.72
C SER A 645 3.02 17.74 -15.66
N GLU A 646 2.59 16.96 -14.67
CA GLU A 646 1.18 16.72 -14.36
C GLU A 646 0.43 18.04 -14.12
N ASN A 647 1.06 19.01 -13.48
CA ASN A 647 0.48 20.32 -13.25
C ASN A 647 0.19 21.08 -14.56
N SER A 648 1.05 20.95 -15.56
CA SER A 648 0.83 21.54 -16.87
C SER A 648 -0.22 20.77 -17.67
N TRP A 649 -0.23 19.44 -17.60
CA TRP A 649 -1.23 18.62 -18.28
C TRP A 649 -2.62 18.79 -17.66
N SER A 650 -2.75 18.83 -16.34
CA SER A 650 -4.03 19.04 -15.65
C SER A 650 -4.74 20.34 -16.06
N LYS A 651 -3.98 21.42 -16.26
CA LYS A 651 -4.54 22.73 -16.66
C LYS A 651 -5.16 22.75 -18.05
N ARG A 652 -4.75 21.82 -18.93
CA ARG A 652 -5.20 21.77 -20.34
C ARG A 652 -5.96 20.50 -20.71
N LEU A 653 -6.13 19.56 -19.75
CA LEU A 653 -6.76 18.25 -19.97
C LEU A 653 -8.20 18.37 -20.52
N SER A 654 -8.94 19.41 -20.17
CA SER A 654 -10.28 19.66 -20.71
C SER A 654 -10.31 19.73 -22.24
N ILE A 655 -9.23 20.15 -22.88
CA ILE A 655 -9.14 20.28 -24.36
C ILE A 655 -9.14 18.91 -25.05
N PRO A 656 -8.23 17.96 -24.74
CA PRO A 656 -8.30 16.63 -25.34
C PRO A 656 -9.54 15.85 -24.91
N LEU A 657 -10.07 16.05 -23.71
CA LEU A 657 -11.35 15.45 -23.28
C LEU A 657 -12.53 15.95 -24.15
N GLU A 658 -12.62 17.26 -24.41
CA GLU A 658 -13.62 17.81 -25.34
C GLU A 658 -13.43 17.22 -26.74
N PHE A 659 -12.20 17.20 -27.25
CA PHE A 659 -11.89 16.68 -28.58
C PHE A 659 -12.31 15.21 -28.76
N LEU A 660 -12.08 14.38 -27.77
CA LEU A 660 -12.42 12.96 -27.80
C LEU A 660 -13.91 12.69 -27.52
N LEU A 661 -14.52 13.40 -26.56
CA LEU A 661 -15.79 13.00 -25.94
C LEU A 661 -16.99 13.89 -26.31
N LYS A 662 -16.81 15.02 -27.00
CA LYS A 662 -17.92 15.90 -27.43
C LYS A 662 -18.92 15.14 -28.29
N LYS A 663 -20.23 15.25 -27.95
CA LYS A 663 -21.36 14.71 -28.73
C LYS A 663 -21.70 15.58 -29.93
#